data_c005a920be90d5046906424d0208367e
#
_entry.id   c005a920be90d5046906424d0208367e
#
_cell.length_a   1.000
_cell.length_b   1.000
_cell.length_c   1.000
_cell.angle_alpha   90.00
_cell.angle_beta   90.00
_cell.angle_gamma   90.00
#
_symmetry.space_group_name_H-M   'P 1'
#
loop_
_entity.id
_entity.type
_entity.pdbx_description
1 polymer ?
#
loop_
_entity_poly.entity_id
_entity_poly.type
_entity_poly.pdbx_seq_one_letter_code
_entity_poly.pdbx_strand_id
1 'polypeptide(L)'
;MNATTIALIPLLPLASFLLLGLFGKKTFAKSGGIIGTLSLTGSALLSLFTAYNYFFVTGKVDGVYQKIEVLKLQWLEFGPGVSIDIGLLLDPISVMMLVVVTFVSLMVHIYSLGYMKGEERFSIYYSFLSLFTFSMLGLVLSANIFQIYMFWELVGVSSFLLIGYYFNKPSAVAASKKAFIVTRFADLGFLIGILILSFHAETLDFGTLIQRLTDSSSPQLHSAITGGLFGISALTWGLLLVFMGGAGKSAMFPLHIWLPDAMEGPTPVSALIHAATMVVAGVYLVARLFPVFALSCPGALEVVMYVGALSALFAAVIACTQTDIKRVLAYSTMSQIGYMMFALGVSGYGGEHGLGFTASMFHLFTHAMFKALLFLGAGAVIHYVHSNEMGDMGGLRKHMPVTHLTFLIACLAIAGVPPLSGFFSKEEILTAAFHSNKLIYGIALFTSGLTAFYMFRLYFSIFWKKEFLNHKNDLNHIGHIEHKEAAVSPLSEGEGHGGEAPMTMKLPLMILGVMAIVAGFVPFGNFVSSNGEALHSEFHLSMAIAPVTFGLIGIAIALMMYKSESNLPARVSTALRGLYQGAYQKFYVDEVYVFITKKIIFNLIGRPSAWIDKNVVNGLVDAGGMFAQDSSDELSVWQSGKMQGYAIWFLVGVVALVVGFVFMM
;
A
#
# COMPACT_ATOMS: atom_id res chain seq x y z
N MET A 1 -11.08 27.95 -8.45
CA MET A 1 -9.81 27.22 -8.76
C MET A 1 -9.79 26.83 -10.23
N ASN A 2 -8.64 26.90 -10.90
CA ASN A 2 -8.57 26.59 -12.34
C ASN A 2 -8.40 25.05 -12.52
N ALA A 3 -9.29 24.42 -13.29
CA ALA A 3 -9.26 23.00 -13.60
C ALA A 3 -7.94 22.54 -14.22
N THR A 4 -7.35 23.37 -15.09
CA THR A 4 -6.08 23.08 -15.74
C THR A 4 -4.93 22.96 -14.72
N THR A 5 -4.88 23.84 -13.71
CA THR A 5 -3.85 23.80 -12.68
C THR A 5 -3.90 22.48 -11.88
N ILE A 6 -5.11 22.04 -11.54
CA ILE A 6 -5.29 20.81 -10.75
C ILE A 6 -5.01 19.57 -11.60
N ALA A 7 -5.45 19.56 -12.87
CA ALA A 7 -5.18 18.47 -13.79
C ALA A 7 -3.68 18.31 -14.08
N LEU A 8 -2.90 19.39 -14.11
CA LEU A 8 -1.46 19.33 -14.30
C LEU A 8 -0.73 18.60 -13.15
N ILE A 9 -1.28 18.59 -11.94
CA ILE A 9 -0.64 17.92 -10.80
C ILE A 9 -0.37 16.43 -11.09
N PRO A 10 -1.34 15.59 -11.49
CA PRO A 10 -1.08 14.21 -11.88
C PRO A 10 -0.49 14.09 -13.30
N LEU A 11 -0.78 15.01 -14.22
CA LEU A 11 -0.31 14.90 -15.61
C LEU A 11 1.21 15.11 -15.76
N LEU A 12 1.85 15.89 -14.88
CA LEU A 12 3.31 16.06 -14.89
C LEU A 12 4.04 14.72 -14.63
N PRO A 13 3.76 13.96 -13.57
CA PRO A 13 4.35 12.62 -13.39
C PRO A 13 4.00 11.66 -14.53
N LEU A 14 2.80 11.72 -15.09
CA LEU A 14 2.42 10.91 -16.25
C LEU A 14 3.30 11.22 -17.47
N ALA A 15 3.52 12.51 -17.76
CA ALA A 15 4.40 12.93 -18.86
C ALA A 15 5.83 12.44 -18.64
N SER A 16 6.35 12.53 -17.40
CA SER A 16 7.65 11.99 -17.04
C SER A 16 7.71 10.46 -17.24
N PHE A 17 6.68 9.73 -16.82
CA PHE A 17 6.58 8.29 -17.04
C PHE A 17 6.67 7.93 -18.52
N LEU A 18 5.88 8.59 -19.37
CA LEU A 18 5.85 8.33 -20.81
C LEU A 18 7.18 8.66 -21.48
N LEU A 19 7.76 9.84 -21.18
CA LEU A 19 9.04 10.26 -21.73
C LEU A 19 10.17 9.29 -21.35
N LEU A 20 10.26 8.93 -20.06
CA LEU A 20 11.32 8.05 -19.57
C LEU A 20 11.08 6.59 -19.91
N GLY A 21 9.84 6.15 -20.01
CA GLY A 21 9.48 4.80 -20.42
C GLY A 21 9.79 4.53 -21.89
N LEU A 22 9.46 5.46 -22.76
CA LEU A 22 9.64 5.32 -24.21
C LEU A 22 11.07 5.66 -24.67
N PHE A 23 11.67 6.71 -24.13
CA PHE A 23 12.93 7.27 -24.64
C PHE A 23 14.07 7.18 -23.61
N GLY A 24 13.81 6.80 -22.36
CA GLY A 24 14.75 6.85 -21.24
C GLY A 24 16.03 6.05 -21.47
N LYS A 25 15.92 4.82 -21.98
CA LYS A 25 17.08 3.94 -22.21
C LYS A 25 18.04 4.48 -23.28
N LYS A 26 17.52 5.09 -24.34
CA LYS A 26 18.34 5.56 -25.48
C LYS A 26 18.78 7.01 -25.31
N THR A 27 17.87 7.92 -24.98
CA THR A 27 18.09 9.37 -25.03
C THR A 27 18.37 9.97 -23.65
N PHE A 28 17.69 9.49 -22.61
CA PHE A 28 17.72 10.10 -21.28
C PHE A 28 18.35 9.20 -20.20
N ALA A 29 19.25 8.28 -20.59
CA ALA A 29 19.86 7.32 -19.68
C ALA A 29 20.52 7.96 -18.45
N LYS A 30 21.20 9.10 -18.61
CA LYS A 30 21.87 9.86 -17.54
C LYS A 30 21.00 10.97 -16.94
N SER A 31 20.11 11.58 -17.72
CA SER A 31 19.28 12.72 -17.31
C SER A 31 17.89 12.33 -16.80
N GLY A 32 17.53 11.06 -16.85
CA GLY A 32 16.21 10.58 -16.43
C GLY A 32 15.85 10.96 -15.00
N GLY A 33 16.81 10.94 -14.10
CA GLY A 33 16.60 11.38 -12.71
C GLY A 33 16.26 12.87 -12.58
N ILE A 34 16.90 13.72 -13.38
CA ILE A 34 16.62 15.16 -13.38
C ILE A 34 15.21 15.42 -13.92
N ILE A 35 14.84 14.77 -15.03
CA ILE A 35 13.49 14.92 -15.63
C ILE A 35 12.41 14.50 -14.64
N GLY A 36 12.55 13.32 -14.00
CA GLY A 36 11.62 12.84 -12.98
C GLY A 36 11.52 13.81 -11.81
N THR A 37 12.64 14.28 -11.28
CA THR A 37 12.68 15.20 -10.14
C THR A 37 12.05 16.56 -10.48
N LEU A 38 12.33 17.14 -11.65
CA LEU A 38 11.73 18.40 -12.09
C LEU A 38 10.21 18.28 -12.28
N SER A 39 9.74 17.19 -12.86
CA SER A 39 8.32 16.89 -12.99
C SER A 39 7.63 16.86 -11.62
N LEU A 40 8.20 16.18 -10.64
CA LEU A 40 7.67 16.12 -9.29
C LEU A 40 7.79 17.46 -8.53
N THR A 41 8.82 18.25 -8.81
CA THR A 41 8.92 19.60 -8.26
C THR A 41 7.77 20.48 -8.73
N GLY A 42 7.47 20.45 -10.03
CA GLY A 42 6.30 21.15 -10.58
C GLY A 42 4.98 20.67 -9.95
N SER A 43 4.79 19.36 -9.84
CA SER A 43 3.62 18.76 -9.23
C SER A 43 3.47 19.16 -7.75
N ALA A 44 4.57 19.17 -6.97
CA ALA A 44 4.57 19.57 -5.57
C ALA A 44 4.25 21.06 -5.37
N LEU A 45 4.82 21.93 -6.20
CA LEU A 45 4.54 23.36 -6.15
C LEU A 45 3.07 23.66 -6.48
N LEU A 46 2.51 23.00 -7.51
CA LEU A 46 1.09 23.14 -7.85
C LEU A 46 0.18 22.57 -6.74
N SER A 47 0.58 21.49 -6.08
CA SER A 47 -0.17 20.94 -4.95
C SER A 47 -0.17 21.88 -3.74
N LEU A 48 0.95 22.49 -3.40
CA LEU A 48 1.04 23.51 -2.34
C LEU A 48 0.21 24.75 -2.67
N PHE A 49 0.27 25.21 -3.91
CA PHE A 49 -0.56 26.33 -4.39
C PHE A 49 -2.05 25.99 -4.31
N THR A 50 -2.45 24.78 -4.70
CA THR A 50 -3.83 24.29 -4.60
C THR A 50 -4.27 24.21 -3.15
N ALA A 51 -3.44 23.70 -2.25
CA ALA A 51 -3.72 23.60 -0.83
C ALA A 51 -3.89 25.00 -0.19
N TYR A 52 -3.00 25.94 -0.53
CA TYR A 52 -3.14 27.31 -0.05
C TYR A 52 -4.47 27.93 -0.50
N ASN A 53 -4.80 27.82 -1.80
CA ASN A 53 -6.06 28.37 -2.31
C ASN A 53 -7.28 27.67 -1.69
N TYR A 54 -7.25 26.36 -1.53
CA TYR A 54 -8.37 25.62 -0.95
C TYR A 54 -8.58 25.97 0.52
N PHE A 55 -7.56 25.88 1.35
CA PHE A 55 -7.71 26.06 2.79
C PHE A 55 -7.89 27.51 3.23
N PHE A 56 -7.33 28.48 2.50
CA PHE A 56 -7.28 29.87 2.95
C PHE A 56 -8.07 30.87 2.10
N VAL A 57 -8.47 30.49 0.86
CA VAL A 57 -9.11 31.45 -0.06
C VAL A 57 -10.52 31.02 -0.47
N THR A 58 -10.69 29.81 -1.01
CA THR A 58 -11.93 29.44 -1.74
C THR A 58 -12.69 28.24 -1.20
N GLY A 59 -12.08 27.39 -0.39
CA GLY A 59 -12.68 26.09 -0.03
C GLY A 59 -13.69 26.16 1.11
N LYS A 60 -13.82 27.29 1.79
CA LYS A 60 -14.68 27.44 3.00
C LYS A 60 -15.86 28.35 2.71
N VAL A 61 -17.09 27.86 2.97
CA VAL A 61 -18.33 28.61 2.88
C VAL A 61 -19.05 28.44 4.21
N ASP A 62 -19.45 29.53 4.82
CA ASP A 62 -20.15 29.56 6.12
C ASP A 62 -19.47 28.74 7.23
N GLY A 63 -18.14 28.74 7.24
CA GLY A 63 -17.37 28.00 8.24
C GLY A 63 -17.08 26.54 7.92
N VAL A 64 -17.68 25.96 6.86
CA VAL A 64 -17.57 24.55 6.47
C VAL A 64 -16.79 24.41 5.16
N TYR A 65 -15.83 23.48 5.12
CA TYR A 65 -15.10 23.17 3.89
C TYR A 65 -15.98 22.39 2.92
N GLN A 66 -16.07 22.91 1.69
CA GLN A 66 -16.91 22.37 0.62
C GLN A 66 -16.17 21.33 -0.21
N LYS A 67 -16.93 20.34 -0.70
CA LYS A 67 -16.47 19.42 -1.75
C LYS A 67 -16.60 20.13 -3.10
N ILE A 68 -15.49 20.28 -3.82
CA ILE A 68 -15.43 20.99 -5.11
C ILE A 68 -15.07 19.99 -6.21
N GLU A 69 -16.04 19.70 -7.06
CA GLU A 69 -15.77 18.94 -8.29
C GLU A 69 -15.27 19.92 -9.36
N VAL A 70 -13.98 19.81 -9.69
CA VAL A 70 -13.28 20.79 -10.55
C VAL A 70 -13.40 20.44 -12.03
N LEU A 71 -13.45 19.16 -12.32
CA LEU A 71 -13.56 18.60 -13.67
C LEU A 71 -14.49 17.39 -13.62
N LYS A 72 -15.37 17.28 -14.60
CA LYS A 72 -16.21 16.10 -14.81
C LYS A 72 -16.28 15.83 -16.31
N LEU A 73 -15.76 14.69 -16.74
CA LEU A 73 -15.76 14.24 -18.12
C LEU A 73 -16.48 12.90 -18.17
N GLN A 74 -17.58 12.80 -18.87
CA GLN A 74 -18.29 11.55 -19.10
C GLN A 74 -17.43 10.65 -20.01
N TRP A 75 -17.10 9.45 -19.53
CA TRP A 75 -16.25 8.50 -20.25
C TRP A 75 -17.05 7.33 -20.82
N LEU A 76 -17.84 6.65 -19.99
CA LEU A 76 -18.65 5.50 -20.41
C LEU A 76 -20.08 5.67 -19.91
N GLU A 77 -21.05 5.35 -20.75
CA GLU A 77 -22.48 5.35 -20.41
C GLU A 77 -23.01 3.92 -20.55
N PHE A 78 -23.62 3.40 -19.50
CA PHE A 78 -24.15 2.02 -19.44
C PHE A 78 -25.67 1.97 -19.52
N GLY A 79 -26.34 3.13 -19.61
CA GLY A 79 -27.78 3.27 -19.69
C GLY A 79 -28.27 4.55 -19.01
N PRO A 80 -29.57 4.81 -19.05
CA PRO A 80 -30.14 6.03 -18.46
C PRO A 80 -29.79 6.13 -16.97
N GLY A 81 -28.93 7.11 -16.62
CA GLY A 81 -28.58 7.44 -15.23
C GLY A 81 -27.36 6.71 -14.64
N VAL A 82 -26.71 5.80 -15.40
CA VAL A 82 -25.48 5.13 -14.95
C VAL A 82 -24.34 5.44 -15.92
N SER A 83 -23.49 6.38 -15.52
CA SER A 83 -22.28 6.76 -16.26
C SER A 83 -21.04 6.59 -15.39
N ILE A 84 -19.92 6.28 -16.02
CA ILE A 84 -18.59 6.40 -15.42
C ILE A 84 -17.99 7.71 -15.93
N ASP A 85 -17.80 8.63 -15.00
CA ASP A 85 -17.20 9.92 -15.29
C ASP A 85 -15.74 9.90 -14.81
N ILE A 86 -14.85 10.61 -15.49
CA ILE A 86 -13.52 10.94 -15.01
C ILE A 86 -13.59 12.33 -14.41
N GLY A 87 -13.48 12.41 -13.09
CA GLY A 87 -13.63 13.65 -12.34
C GLY A 87 -12.42 13.97 -11.48
N LEU A 88 -12.27 15.25 -11.12
CA LEU A 88 -11.28 15.72 -10.16
C LEU A 88 -12.03 16.36 -8.98
N LEU A 89 -11.98 15.70 -7.82
CA LEU A 89 -12.62 16.12 -6.59
C LEU A 89 -11.61 16.70 -5.61
N LEU A 90 -11.88 17.88 -5.10
CA LEU A 90 -11.15 18.51 -4.00
C LEU A 90 -12.04 18.60 -2.77
N ASP A 91 -11.51 18.10 -1.68
CA ASP A 91 -12.05 18.24 -0.33
C ASP A 91 -10.88 18.22 0.68
N PRO A 92 -11.10 18.41 1.99
CA PRO A 92 -10.02 18.50 2.96
C PRO A 92 -9.03 17.33 2.93
N ILE A 93 -9.55 16.09 2.83
CA ILE A 93 -8.69 14.90 2.83
C ILE A 93 -7.91 14.73 1.51
N SER A 94 -8.53 15.04 0.36
CA SER A 94 -7.83 14.95 -0.93
C SER A 94 -6.74 16.01 -1.07
N VAL A 95 -7.01 17.24 -0.63
CA VAL A 95 -6.03 18.33 -0.68
C VAL A 95 -4.86 18.07 0.26
N MET A 96 -5.11 17.58 1.47
CA MET A 96 -4.07 17.13 2.39
C MET A 96 -3.22 16.02 1.76
N MET A 97 -3.86 15.02 1.16
CA MET A 97 -3.16 13.91 0.50
C MET A 97 -2.36 14.34 -0.73
N LEU A 98 -2.83 15.32 -1.51
CA LEU A 98 -2.03 15.90 -2.61
C LEU A 98 -0.69 16.43 -2.12
N VAL A 99 -0.70 17.20 -1.02
CA VAL A 99 0.52 17.73 -0.41
C VAL A 99 1.42 16.59 0.08
N VAL A 100 0.86 15.64 0.84
CA VAL A 100 1.62 14.52 1.41
C VAL A 100 2.28 13.66 0.31
N VAL A 101 1.51 13.26 -0.69
CA VAL A 101 2.01 12.40 -1.78
C VAL A 101 3.07 13.10 -2.60
N THR A 102 2.83 14.34 -3.04
CA THR A 102 3.80 15.06 -3.89
C THR A 102 5.05 15.44 -3.14
N PHE A 103 4.95 15.86 -1.88
CA PHE A 103 6.10 16.22 -1.06
C PHE A 103 7.01 15.01 -0.78
N VAL A 104 6.45 13.90 -0.30
CA VAL A 104 7.23 12.69 -0.01
C VAL A 104 7.81 12.10 -1.30
N SER A 105 7.03 12.05 -2.40
CA SER A 105 7.54 11.61 -3.70
C SER A 105 8.71 12.47 -4.19
N LEU A 106 8.64 13.79 -4.01
CA LEU A 106 9.74 14.69 -4.35
C LEU A 106 11.00 14.39 -3.51
N MET A 107 10.87 14.20 -2.20
CA MET A 107 11.99 13.81 -1.34
C MET A 107 12.63 12.50 -1.78
N VAL A 108 11.80 11.51 -2.14
CA VAL A 108 12.28 10.22 -2.67
C VAL A 108 12.98 10.38 -4.02
N HIS A 109 12.46 11.20 -4.93
CA HIS A 109 13.12 11.46 -6.22
C HIS A 109 14.48 12.12 -6.05
N ILE A 110 14.60 13.15 -5.21
CA ILE A 110 15.88 13.81 -4.91
C ILE A 110 16.87 12.82 -4.27
N TYR A 111 16.41 12.04 -3.29
CA TYR A 111 17.23 11.02 -2.62
C TYR A 111 17.77 9.98 -3.60
N SER A 112 16.92 9.53 -4.52
CA SER A 112 17.25 8.50 -5.51
C SER A 112 18.32 8.95 -6.51
N LEU A 113 18.56 10.26 -6.71
CA LEU A 113 19.67 10.76 -7.53
C LEU A 113 21.02 10.30 -7.00
N GLY A 114 21.16 10.17 -5.67
CA GLY A 114 22.37 9.64 -5.05
C GLY A 114 22.34 8.12 -4.90
N TYR A 115 21.24 7.59 -4.36
CA TYR A 115 21.11 6.18 -4.02
C TYR A 115 21.16 5.23 -5.22
N MET A 116 20.55 5.61 -6.35
CA MET A 116 20.48 4.81 -7.59
C MET A 116 21.55 5.22 -8.62
N LYS A 117 22.54 6.05 -8.24
CA LYS A 117 23.62 6.48 -9.13
C LYS A 117 24.44 5.27 -9.58
N GLY A 118 24.59 5.10 -10.89
CA GLY A 118 25.36 3.99 -11.47
C GLY A 118 24.54 2.75 -11.83
N GLU A 119 23.26 2.69 -11.47
CA GLU A 119 22.37 1.58 -11.86
C GLU A 119 22.11 1.59 -13.37
N GLU A 120 22.23 0.43 -14.02
CA GLU A 120 22.04 0.29 -15.49
C GLU A 120 20.65 0.74 -15.95
N ARG A 121 19.61 0.52 -15.13
CA ARG A 121 18.22 0.84 -15.44
C ARG A 121 17.74 2.13 -14.76
N PHE A 122 18.63 3.09 -14.52
CA PHE A 122 18.37 4.33 -13.80
C PHE A 122 17.16 5.12 -14.33
N SER A 123 17.05 5.35 -15.62
CA SER A 123 15.91 6.07 -16.22
C SER A 123 14.59 5.30 -16.13
N ILE A 124 14.63 3.96 -16.23
CA ILE A 124 13.44 3.10 -16.08
C ILE A 124 12.93 3.14 -14.62
N TYR A 125 13.84 3.18 -13.65
CA TYR A 125 13.49 3.37 -12.25
C TYR A 125 12.68 4.65 -12.05
N TYR A 126 13.11 5.78 -12.59
CA TYR A 126 12.39 7.05 -12.50
C TYR A 126 11.06 7.03 -13.26
N SER A 127 10.99 6.32 -14.38
CA SER A 127 9.72 6.08 -15.07
C SER A 127 8.71 5.38 -14.15
N PHE A 128 9.11 4.29 -13.49
CA PHE A 128 8.23 3.57 -12.57
C PHE A 128 7.84 4.37 -11.34
N LEU A 129 8.75 5.18 -10.77
CA LEU A 129 8.43 6.09 -9.67
C LEU A 129 7.40 7.14 -10.10
N SER A 130 7.55 7.70 -11.30
CA SER A 130 6.61 8.69 -11.85
C SER A 130 5.24 8.07 -12.11
N LEU A 131 5.17 6.84 -12.66
CA LEU A 131 3.91 6.10 -12.83
C LEU A 131 3.22 5.87 -11.47
N PHE A 132 3.97 5.47 -10.48
CA PHE A 132 3.44 5.21 -9.14
C PHE A 132 2.86 6.48 -8.50
N THR A 133 3.56 7.60 -8.61
CA THR A 133 3.07 8.89 -8.11
C THR A 133 1.84 9.37 -8.87
N PHE A 134 1.83 9.25 -10.20
CA PHE A 134 0.64 9.53 -11.03
C PHE A 134 -0.57 8.71 -10.57
N SER A 135 -0.37 7.40 -10.38
CA SER A 135 -1.45 6.49 -9.96
C SER A 135 -2.03 6.88 -8.61
N MET A 136 -1.17 7.26 -7.66
CA MET A 136 -1.62 7.67 -6.34
C MET A 136 -2.33 9.03 -6.35
N LEU A 137 -1.86 9.98 -7.14
CA LEU A 137 -2.52 11.29 -7.31
C LEU A 137 -3.89 11.13 -8.00
N GLY A 138 -3.99 10.26 -9.01
CA GLY A 138 -5.26 9.94 -9.65
C GLY A 138 -6.25 9.30 -8.68
N LEU A 139 -5.79 8.40 -7.80
CA LEU A 139 -6.59 7.80 -6.75
C LEU A 139 -7.17 8.87 -5.79
N VAL A 140 -6.30 9.77 -5.32
CA VAL A 140 -6.68 10.81 -4.35
C VAL A 140 -7.66 11.82 -4.93
N LEU A 141 -7.53 12.17 -6.20
CA LEU A 141 -8.40 13.15 -6.88
C LEU A 141 -9.69 12.55 -7.44
N SER A 142 -9.90 11.25 -7.35
CA SER A 142 -11.07 10.58 -7.93
C SER A 142 -12.39 11.10 -7.39
N ALA A 143 -13.33 11.41 -8.30
CA ALA A 143 -14.66 11.90 -7.96
C ALA A 143 -15.68 10.79 -7.72
N ASN A 144 -15.41 9.56 -8.18
CA ASN A 144 -16.30 8.42 -8.03
C ASN A 144 -15.56 7.15 -7.58
N ILE A 145 -16.33 6.20 -7.05
CA ILE A 145 -15.79 4.98 -6.45
C ILE A 145 -15.16 4.04 -7.48
N PHE A 146 -15.60 4.05 -8.74
CA PHE A 146 -15.01 3.25 -9.80
C PHE A 146 -13.70 3.83 -10.30
N GLN A 147 -13.60 5.16 -10.39
CA GLN A 147 -12.35 5.84 -10.73
C GLN A 147 -11.26 5.59 -9.67
N ILE A 148 -11.61 5.61 -8.36
CA ILE A 148 -10.68 5.16 -7.31
C ILE A 148 -10.20 3.74 -7.61
N TYR A 149 -11.09 2.80 -7.96
CA TYR A 149 -10.72 1.41 -8.24
C TYR A 149 -9.74 1.32 -9.42
N MET A 150 -9.95 2.06 -10.50
CA MET A 150 -9.02 2.07 -11.64
C MET A 150 -7.61 2.49 -11.23
N PHE A 151 -7.50 3.60 -10.50
CA PHE A 151 -6.20 4.07 -10.01
C PHE A 151 -5.63 3.18 -8.91
N TRP A 152 -6.47 2.54 -8.12
CA TRP A 152 -6.11 1.53 -7.14
C TRP A 152 -5.39 0.35 -7.79
N GLU A 153 -5.92 -0.12 -8.91
CA GLU A 153 -5.32 -1.17 -9.71
C GLU A 153 -3.98 -0.73 -10.32
N LEU A 154 -3.89 0.52 -10.76
CA LEU A 154 -2.67 1.08 -11.33
C LEU A 154 -1.58 1.28 -10.26
N VAL A 155 -1.93 1.65 -9.04
CA VAL A 155 -1.02 1.64 -7.87
C VAL A 155 -0.49 0.22 -7.62
N GLY A 156 -1.34 -0.80 -7.74
CA GLY A 156 -0.93 -2.21 -7.63
C GLY A 156 0.09 -2.62 -8.69
N VAL A 157 -0.15 -2.29 -9.96
CA VAL A 157 0.77 -2.58 -11.07
C VAL A 157 2.10 -1.85 -10.92
N SER A 158 2.05 -0.55 -10.61
CA SER A 158 3.27 0.25 -10.45
C SER A 158 4.11 -0.21 -9.25
N SER A 159 3.48 -0.65 -8.15
CA SER A 159 4.18 -1.25 -7.02
C SER A 159 4.83 -2.59 -7.38
N PHE A 160 4.16 -3.44 -8.17
CA PHE A 160 4.72 -4.68 -8.69
C PHE A 160 6.01 -4.44 -9.48
N LEU A 161 6.01 -3.43 -10.38
CA LEU A 161 7.19 -3.05 -11.16
C LEU A 161 8.34 -2.55 -10.29
N LEU A 162 8.02 -1.80 -9.24
CA LEU A 162 9.01 -1.22 -8.33
C LEU A 162 9.59 -2.26 -7.34
N ILE A 163 8.77 -3.14 -6.77
CA ILE A 163 9.23 -4.24 -5.90
C ILE A 163 10.08 -5.22 -6.69
N GLY A 164 9.65 -5.54 -7.93
CA GLY A 164 10.36 -6.40 -8.85
C GLY A 164 11.45 -5.71 -9.66
N TYR A 165 11.91 -4.52 -9.27
CA TYR A 165 12.93 -3.77 -10.03
C TYR A 165 14.20 -4.58 -10.27
N TYR A 166 14.67 -5.31 -9.26
CA TYR A 166 15.78 -6.25 -9.35
C TYR A 166 15.31 -7.63 -9.85
N PHE A 167 14.69 -7.68 -11.03
CA PHE A 167 14.09 -8.90 -11.61
C PHE A 167 15.09 -10.05 -11.84
N ASN A 168 16.40 -9.79 -11.82
CA ASN A 168 17.44 -10.80 -11.86
C ASN A 168 17.58 -11.58 -10.54
N LYS A 169 16.99 -11.06 -9.43
CA LYS A 169 16.97 -11.73 -8.13
C LYS A 169 15.69 -12.55 -7.98
N PRO A 170 15.75 -13.88 -7.83
CA PRO A 170 14.56 -14.72 -7.64
C PRO A 170 13.71 -14.29 -6.45
N SER A 171 14.31 -13.79 -5.36
CA SER A 171 13.62 -13.26 -4.19
C SER A 171 12.76 -12.04 -4.53
N ALA A 172 13.27 -11.08 -5.30
CA ALA A 172 12.51 -9.89 -5.71
C ALA A 172 11.35 -10.24 -6.65
N VAL A 173 11.54 -11.23 -7.55
CA VAL A 173 10.47 -11.74 -8.42
C VAL A 173 9.38 -12.44 -7.59
N ALA A 174 9.76 -13.26 -6.61
CA ALA A 174 8.81 -13.92 -5.73
C ALA A 174 8.03 -12.91 -4.87
N ALA A 175 8.72 -11.90 -4.32
CA ALA A 175 8.15 -10.84 -3.52
C ALA A 175 7.14 -9.99 -4.30
N SER A 176 7.49 -9.56 -5.52
CA SER A 176 6.60 -8.78 -6.37
C SER A 176 5.34 -9.56 -6.76
N LYS A 177 5.49 -10.85 -7.13
CA LYS A 177 4.34 -11.74 -7.41
C LYS A 177 3.45 -11.91 -6.17
N LYS A 178 4.04 -12.17 -4.99
CA LYS A 178 3.27 -12.32 -3.75
C LYS A 178 2.49 -11.04 -3.42
N ALA A 179 3.13 -9.88 -3.48
CA ALA A 179 2.48 -8.60 -3.26
C ALA A 179 1.32 -8.38 -4.22
N PHE A 180 1.51 -8.65 -5.51
CA PHE A 180 0.48 -8.51 -6.52
C PHE A 180 -0.70 -9.46 -6.28
N ILE A 181 -0.46 -10.76 -6.05
CA ILE A 181 -1.52 -11.75 -5.87
C ILE A 181 -2.36 -11.47 -4.62
N VAL A 182 -1.70 -11.18 -3.48
CA VAL A 182 -2.41 -10.93 -2.21
C VAL A 182 -3.28 -9.68 -2.32
N THR A 183 -2.74 -8.60 -2.90
CA THR A 183 -3.52 -7.36 -3.07
C THR A 183 -4.65 -7.55 -4.09
N ARG A 184 -4.45 -8.30 -5.18
CA ARG A 184 -5.51 -8.61 -6.17
C ARG A 184 -6.67 -9.41 -5.58
N PHE A 185 -6.38 -10.36 -4.70
CA PHE A 185 -7.42 -11.08 -3.99
C PHE A 185 -8.29 -10.13 -3.14
N ALA A 186 -7.66 -9.17 -2.46
CA ALA A 186 -8.37 -8.14 -1.73
C ALA A 186 -9.14 -7.18 -2.65
N ASP A 187 -8.55 -6.81 -3.79
CA ASP A 187 -9.13 -5.92 -4.77
C ASP A 187 -10.38 -6.52 -5.44
N LEU A 188 -10.45 -7.86 -5.57
CA LEU A 188 -11.69 -8.56 -6.00
C LEU A 188 -12.84 -8.30 -5.01
N GLY A 189 -12.56 -8.40 -3.70
CA GLY A 189 -13.54 -8.03 -2.68
C GLY A 189 -13.97 -6.57 -2.82
N PHE A 190 -13.03 -5.66 -3.02
CA PHE A 190 -13.32 -4.24 -3.25
C PHE A 190 -14.25 -4.03 -4.45
N LEU A 191 -13.99 -4.68 -5.58
CA LEU A 191 -14.85 -4.59 -6.78
C LEU A 191 -16.27 -5.08 -6.49
N ILE A 192 -16.41 -6.23 -5.84
CA ILE A 192 -17.74 -6.75 -5.45
C ILE A 192 -18.45 -5.76 -4.51
N GLY A 193 -17.73 -5.19 -3.55
CA GLY A 193 -18.27 -4.16 -2.66
C GLY A 193 -18.75 -2.93 -3.41
N ILE A 194 -17.98 -2.44 -4.40
CA ILE A 194 -18.38 -1.34 -5.29
C ILE A 194 -19.69 -1.68 -6.01
N LEU A 195 -19.78 -2.88 -6.60
CA LEU A 195 -20.97 -3.30 -7.33
C LEU A 195 -22.21 -3.35 -6.44
N ILE A 196 -22.09 -3.87 -5.22
CA ILE A 196 -23.19 -3.89 -4.25
C ILE A 196 -23.63 -2.46 -3.87
N LEU A 197 -22.68 -1.62 -3.48
CA LEU A 197 -22.99 -0.24 -3.06
C LEU A 197 -23.59 0.58 -4.22
N SER A 198 -23.01 0.48 -5.42
CA SER A 198 -23.48 1.23 -6.59
C SER A 198 -24.83 0.74 -7.08
N PHE A 199 -25.14 -0.56 -6.98
CA PHE A 199 -26.44 -1.12 -7.34
C PHE A 199 -27.55 -0.55 -6.45
N HIS A 200 -27.35 -0.52 -5.14
CA HIS A 200 -28.34 0.01 -4.20
C HIS A 200 -28.39 1.54 -4.20
N ALA A 201 -27.24 2.21 -4.34
CA ALA A 201 -27.20 3.67 -4.40
C ALA A 201 -27.60 4.24 -5.79
N GLU A 202 -27.69 3.40 -6.82
CA GLU A 202 -27.96 3.78 -8.23
C GLU A 202 -27.00 4.87 -8.75
N THR A 203 -25.76 4.86 -8.27
CA THR A 203 -24.72 5.83 -8.66
C THR A 203 -23.34 5.35 -8.28
N LEU A 204 -22.33 5.83 -9.01
CA LEU A 204 -20.92 5.66 -8.69
C LEU A 204 -20.28 6.92 -8.11
N ASP A 205 -20.93 8.07 -8.24
CA ASP A 205 -20.46 9.38 -7.74
C ASP A 205 -20.41 9.41 -6.21
N PHE A 206 -19.29 9.86 -5.63
CA PHE A 206 -19.12 9.86 -4.18
C PHE A 206 -20.10 10.77 -3.44
N GLY A 207 -20.38 11.95 -3.99
CA GLY A 207 -21.28 12.89 -3.35
C GLY A 207 -22.68 12.32 -3.22
N THR A 208 -23.22 11.88 -4.36
CA THR A 208 -24.56 11.29 -4.46
C THR A 208 -24.67 9.96 -3.71
N LEU A 209 -23.65 9.09 -3.80
CA LEU A 209 -23.60 7.79 -3.10
C LEU A 209 -23.68 8.00 -1.59
N ILE A 210 -22.82 8.87 -1.05
CA ILE A 210 -22.80 9.16 0.39
C ILE A 210 -24.15 9.74 0.81
N GLN A 211 -24.69 10.72 0.08
CA GLN A 211 -25.97 11.33 0.40
C GLN A 211 -27.09 10.29 0.42
N ARG A 212 -27.24 9.48 -0.63
CA ARG A 212 -28.28 8.44 -0.73
C ARG A 212 -28.18 7.35 0.32
N LEU A 213 -26.96 6.99 0.75
CA LEU A 213 -26.73 5.95 1.73
C LEU A 213 -26.64 6.47 3.17
N THR A 214 -26.75 7.78 3.42
CA THR A 214 -26.78 8.37 4.77
C THR A 214 -28.08 9.06 5.13
N ASP A 215 -28.90 9.41 4.12
CA ASP A 215 -30.23 10.00 4.36
C ASP A 215 -31.22 8.91 4.76
N SER A 216 -31.72 8.98 6.00
CA SER A 216 -32.70 8.04 6.56
C SER A 216 -34.01 7.98 5.80
N SER A 217 -34.36 9.01 5.03
CA SER A 217 -35.57 9.07 4.20
C SER A 217 -35.35 8.45 2.81
N SER A 218 -34.12 8.12 2.43
CA SER A 218 -33.75 7.62 1.11
C SER A 218 -34.26 6.20 0.86
N PRO A 219 -34.98 5.94 -0.25
CA PRO A 219 -35.36 4.60 -0.66
C PRO A 219 -34.15 3.69 -0.91
N GLN A 220 -33.03 4.25 -1.36
CA GLN A 220 -31.79 3.56 -1.64
C GLN A 220 -31.17 3.00 -0.36
N LEU A 221 -31.13 3.78 0.72
CA LEU A 221 -30.67 3.29 2.02
C LEU A 221 -31.57 2.15 2.53
N HIS A 222 -32.88 2.33 2.43
CA HIS A 222 -33.84 1.30 2.85
C HIS A 222 -33.66 -0.01 2.07
N SER A 223 -33.49 0.07 0.75
CA SER A 223 -33.16 -1.08 -0.10
C SER A 223 -31.85 -1.76 0.32
N ALA A 224 -30.81 -0.98 0.62
CA ALA A 224 -29.51 -1.51 1.02
C ALA A 224 -29.50 -2.17 2.40
N ILE A 225 -30.37 -1.74 3.31
CA ILE A 225 -30.50 -2.33 4.66
C ILE A 225 -31.39 -3.57 4.64
N THR A 226 -32.52 -3.55 3.91
CA THR A 226 -33.47 -4.67 3.86
C THR A 226 -32.98 -5.81 2.94
N GLY A 227 -32.26 -5.48 1.86
CA GLY A 227 -31.58 -6.47 1.01
C GLY A 227 -30.38 -7.07 1.73
N GLY A 228 -30.13 -8.37 1.50
CA GLY A 228 -28.93 -8.98 2.09
C GLY A 228 -28.83 -10.48 1.89
N LEU A 229 -27.73 -11.03 2.40
CA LEU A 229 -27.41 -12.45 2.31
C LEU A 229 -26.92 -12.95 3.66
N PHE A 230 -27.34 -14.15 4.08
CA PHE A 230 -26.98 -14.78 5.37
C PHE A 230 -27.33 -13.93 6.60
N GLY A 231 -28.41 -13.14 6.57
CA GLY A 231 -28.83 -12.28 7.67
C GLY A 231 -28.01 -11.00 7.85
N ILE A 232 -27.10 -10.69 6.94
CA ILE A 232 -26.29 -9.46 6.91
C ILE A 232 -26.81 -8.58 5.77
N SER A 233 -27.02 -7.29 6.05
CA SER A 233 -27.52 -6.34 5.04
C SER A 233 -26.53 -6.17 3.87
N ALA A 234 -27.07 -5.84 2.69
CA ALA A 234 -26.26 -5.55 1.51
C ALA A 234 -25.31 -4.37 1.75
N LEU A 235 -25.75 -3.34 2.52
CA LEU A 235 -24.91 -2.23 2.92
C LEU A 235 -23.68 -2.71 3.71
N THR A 236 -23.90 -3.57 4.71
CA THR A 236 -22.81 -4.13 5.53
C THR A 236 -21.85 -4.97 4.68
N TRP A 237 -22.36 -5.85 3.83
CA TRP A 237 -21.53 -6.61 2.88
C TRP A 237 -20.73 -5.70 1.96
N GLY A 238 -21.37 -4.71 1.36
CA GLY A 238 -20.71 -3.74 0.48
C GLY A 238 -19.55 -3.02 1.17
N LEU A 239 -19.77 -2.51 2.38
CA LEU A 239 -18.75 -1.79 3.14
C LEU A 239 -17.62 -2.70 3.64
N LEU A 240 -17.92 -3.91 4.11
CA LEU A 240 -16.90 -4.88 4.54
C LEU A 240 -16.03 -5.35 3.37
N LEU A 241 -16.62 -5.56 2.20
CA LEU A 241 -15.89 -5.94 1.00
C LEU A 241 -15.04 -4.78 0.46
N VAL A 242 -15.52 -3.55 0.51
CA VAL A 242 -14.71 -2.35 0.25
C VAL A 242 -13.55 -2.26 1.24
N PHE A 243 -13.83 -2.46 2.54
CA PHE A 243 -12.78 -2.50 3.56
C PHE A 243 -11.77 -3.63 3.34
N MET A 244 -12.18 -4.79 2.82
CA MET A 244 -11.27 -5.89 2.45
C MET A 244 -10.20 -5.41 1.45
N GLY A 245 -10.60 -4.64 0.41
CA GLY A 245 -9.65 -4.00 -0.50
C GLY A 245 -8.71 -3.04 0.22
N GLY A 246 -9.27 -2.19 1.09
CA GLY A 246 -8.49 -1.28 1.94
C GLY A 246 -7.51 -2.03 2.84
N ALA A 247 -7.94 -3.10 3.51
CA ALA A 247 -7.12 -3.94 4.36
C ALA A 247 -5.98 -4.63 3.60
N GLY A 248 -6.22 -5.05 2.35
CA GLY A 248 -5.21 -5.65 1.48
C GLY A 248 -4.07 -4.70 1.14
N LYS A 249 -4.37 -3.48 0.66
CA LYS A 249 -3.35 -2.47 0.35
C LYS A 249 -2.66 -1.93 1.60
N SER A 250 -3.39 -1.80 2.71
CA SER A 250 -2.85 -1.35 3.99
C SER A 250 -2.14 -2.45 4.78
N ALA A 251 -2.05 -3.64 4.21
CA ALA A 251 -1.42 -4.80 4.84
C ALA A 251 -1.94 -5.08 6.26
N MET A 252 -3.28 -5.02 6.45
CA MET A 252 -3.91 -5.39 7.70
C MET A 252 -3.96 -6.92 7.85
N PHE A 253 -3.95 -7.39 9.09
CA PHE A 253 -4.17 -8.81 9.37
C PHE A 253 -5.55 -9.27 8.86
N PRO A 254 -5.65 -10.41 8.16
CA PRO A 254 -4.59 -11.39 7.82
C PRO A 254 -3.84 -11.11 6.51
N LEU A 255 -4.21 -10.12 5.71
CA LEU A 255 -3.69 -9.84 4.36
C LEU A 255 -2.32 -9.13 4.33
N HIS A 256 -1.55 -9.20 5.41
CA HIS A 256 -0.30 -8.45 5.64
C HIS A 256 0.95 -9.10 5.05
N ILE A 257 0.89 -10.38 4.67
CA ILE A 257 2.05 -11.23 4.38
C ILE A 257 2.95 -10.74 3.23
N TRP A 258 2.46 -9.84 2.39
CA TRP A 258 3.20 -9.28 1.26
C TRP A 258 4.14 -8.12 1.66
N LEU A 259 3.79 -7.39 2.73
CA LEU A 259 4.47 -6.13 3.09
C LEU A 259 5.93 -6.31 3.49
N PRO A 260 6.31 -7.30 4.36
CA PRO A 260 7.70 -7.54 4.71
C PRO A 260 8.54 -8.03 3.54
N ASP A 261 7.96 -8.78 2.60
CA ASP A 261 8.67 -9.29 1.43
C ASP A 261 8.86 -8.20 0.36
N ALA A 262 7.98 -7.18 0.33
CA ALA A 262 8.15 -6.01 -0.53
C ALA A 262 9.46 -5.23 -0.27
N MET A 263 10.17 -5.53 0.83
CA MET A 263 11.49 -4.99 1.15
C MET A 263 12.61 -5.42 0.19
N GLU A 264 12.37 -6.37 -0.70
CA GLU A 264 13.31 -6.77 -1.77
C GLU A 264 13.53 -5.67 -2.82
N GLY A 265 12.60 -4.72 -2.94
CA GLY A 265 12.75 -3.55 -3.80
C GLY A 265 13.80 -2.55 -3.28
N PRO A 266 14.23 -1.57 -4.11
CA PRO A 266 15.14 -0.49 -3.70
C PRO A 266 14.59 0.28 -2.49
N THR A 267 15.47 0.67 -1.55
CA THR A 267 15.02 1.30 -0.29
C THR A 267 14.23 2.61 -0.49
N PRO A 268 14.53 3.50 -1.46
CA PRO A 268 13.69 4.67 -1.71
C PRO A 268 12.26 4.30 -2.15
N VAL A 269 12.08 3.18 -2.86
CA VAL A 269 10.75 2.62 -3.18
C VAL A 269 10.01 2.22 -1.91
N SER A 270 10.71 1.54 -0.99
CA SER A 270 10.14 1.19 0.31
C SER A 270 9.71 2.44 1.08
N ALA A 271 10.50 3.52 1.06
CA ALA A 271 10.11 4.79 1.66
C ALA A 271 8.81 5.34 1.07
N LEU A 272 8.67 5.33 -0.25
CA LEU A 272 7.49 5.84 -0.95
C LEU A 272 6.23 4.99 -0.65
N ILE A 273 6.32 3.66 -0.81
CA ILE A 273 5.19 2.73 -0.58
C ILE A 273 4.68 2.80 0.85
N HIS A 274 5.59 2.88 1.83
CA HIS A 274 5.25 2.71 3.25
C HIS A 274 4.96 4.00 4.00
N ALA A 275 5.37 5.18 3.47
CA ALA A 275 5.17 6.43 4.19
C ALA A 275 3.87 7.15 3.82
N ALA A 276 3.63 7.37 2.51
CA ALA A 276 2.67 8.36 2.05
C ALA A 276 1.70 7.87 0.97
N THR A 277 1.83 6.60 0.50
CA THR A 277 1.13 6.20 -0.71
C THR A 277 0.36 4.88 -0.55
N MET A 278 0.84 3.76 -1.07
CA MET A 278 0.06 2.52 -1.21
C MET A 278 -0.59 2.04 0.09
N VAL A 279 0.17 2.01 1.20
CA VAL A 279 -0.35 1.47 2.47
C VAL A 279 -1.34 2.40 3.17
N VAL A 280 -1.31 3.70 2.89
CA VAL A 280 -2.29 4.66 3.43
C VAL A 280 -3.53 4.78 2.55
N ALA A 281 -3.53 4.21 1.34
CA ALA A 281 -4.68 4.24 0.43
C ALA A 281 -5.92 3.58 1.06
N GLY A 282 -5.76 2.50 1.83
CA GLY A 282 -6.90 1.87 2.53
C GLY A 282 -7.46 2.74 3.66
N VAL A 283 -6.61 3.46 4.39
CA VAL A 283 -7.05 4.44 5.39
C VAL A 283 -7.83 5.56 4.71
N TYR A 284 -7.29 6.07 3.60
CA TYR A 284 -7.96 7.08 2.77
C TYR A 284 -9.32 6.60 2.24
N LEU A 285 -9.42 5.35 1.79
CA LEU A 285 -10.67 4.79 1.27
C LEU A 285 -11.75 4.72 2.37
N VAL A 286 -11.40 4.25 3.57
CA VAL A 286 -12.32 4.23 4.71
C VAL A 286 -12.71 5.66 5.12
N ALA A 287 -11.75 6.60 5.14
CA ALA A 287 -12.02 8.01 5.42
C ALA A 287 -12.92 8.66 4.36
N ARG A 288 -12.79 8.29 3.08
CA ARG A 288 -13.63 8.76 1.98
C ARG A 288 -15.10 8.34 2.13
N LEU A 289 -15.33 7.10 2.57
CA LEU A 289 -16.67 6.55 2.82
C LEU A 289 -17.09 6.64 4.30
N PHE A 290 -16.34 7.36 5.11
CA PHE A 290 -16.55 7.45 6.56
C PHE A 290 -17.98 7.84 6.95
N PRO A 291 -18.65 8.81 6.28
CA PRO A 291 -20.05 9.13 6.62
C PRO A 291 -20.97 7.91 6.52
N VAL A 292 -20.80 7.05 5.51
CA VAL A 292 -21.64 5.85 5.34
C VAL A 292 -21.34 4.82 6.42
N PHE A 293 -20.06 4.62 6.77
CA PHE A 293 -19.67 3.75 7.87
C PHE A 293 -20.23 4.21 9.20
N ALA A 294 -20.05 5.49 9.54
CA ALA A 294 -20.37 6.02 10.86
C ALA A 294 -21.88 6.23 11.08
N LEU A 295 -22.62 6.69 10.07
CA LEU A 295 -24.04 7.05 10.20
C LEU A 295 -24.96 5.88 9.91
N SER A 296 -24.65 5.05 8.91
CA SER A 296 -25.56 4.03 8.39
C SER A 296 -25.18 2.60 8.72
N CYS A 297 -23.91 2.34 9.04
CA CYS A 297 -23.43 0.98 9.31
C CYS A 297 -22.32 0.93 10.38
N PRO A 298 -22.60 1.30 11.65
CA PRO A 298 -21.60 1.29 12.74
C PRO A 298 -20.97 -0.10 12.96
N GLY A 299 -21.71 -1.19 12.71
CA GLY A 299 -21.17 -2.55 12.85
C GLY A 299 -20.03 -2.86 11.87
N ALA A 300 -20.06 -2.31 10.64
CA ALA A 300 -18.92 -2.43 9.72
C ALA A 300 -17.72 -1.60 10.20
N LEU A 301 -17.98 -0.44 10.81
CA LEU A 301 -16.93 0.41 11.39
C LEU A 301 -16.27 -0.25 12.61
N GLU A 302 -17.02 -1.00 13.42
CA GLU A 302 -16.45 -1.83 14.50
C GLU A 302 -15.48 -2.89 13.97
N VAL A 303 -15.78 -3.53 12.84
CA VAL A 303 -14.84 -4.48 12.21
C VAL A 303 -13.53 -3.77 11.83
N VAL A 304 -13.61 -2.56 11.26
CA VAL A 304 -12.42 -1.74 10.97
C VAL A 304 -11.62 -1.47 12.24
N MET A 305 -12.28 -1.14 13.34
CA MET A 305 -11.68 -0.90 14.66
C MET A 305 -10.89 -2.11 15.16
N TYR A 306 -11.53 -3.28 15.22
CA TYR A 306 -10.89 -4.49 15.75
C TYR A 306 -9.76 -5.01 14.86
N VAL A 307 -9.94 -5.00 13.54
CA VAL A 307 -8.89 -5.39 12.58
C VAL A 307 -7.71 -4.43 12.68
N GLY A 308 -7.96 -3.13 12.82
CA GLY A 308 -6.92 -2.12 13.03
C GLY A 308 -6.12 -2.35 14.31
N ALA A 309 -6.81 -2.52 15.45
CA ALA A 309 -6.17 -2.75 16.75
C ALA A 309 -5.37 -4.05 16.81
N LEU A 310 -5.95 -5.15 16.29
CA LEU A 310 -5.26 -6.44 16.17
C LEU A 310 -4.00 -6.32 15.31
N SER A 311 -4.11 -5.67 14.16
CA SER A 311 -2.97 -5.45 13.25
C SER A 311 -1.87 -4.62 13.90
N ALA A 312 -2.24 -3.58 14.66
CA ALA A 312 -1.29 -2.73 15.36
C ALA A 312 -0.45 -3.52 16.37
N LEU A 313 -1.12 -4.29 17.23
CA LEU A 313 -0.46 -5.12 18.24
C LEU A 313 0.36 -6.25 17.64
N PHE A 314 -0.23 -7.01 16.71
CA PHE A 314 0.40 -8.14 16.03
C PHE A 314 1.71 -7.73 15.36
N ALA A 315 1.68 -6.66 14.58
CA ALA A 315 2.87 -6.15 13.90
C ALA A 315 3.94 -5.63 14.88
N ALA A 316 3.54 -4.96 15.96
CA ALA A 316 4.49 -4.48 16.97
C ALA A 316 5.23 -5.62 17.66
N VAL A 317 4.53 -6.72 17.99
CA VAL A 317 5.15 -7.92 18.59
C VAL A 317 6.16 -8.55 17.63
N ILE A 318 5.82 -8.68 16.35
CA ILE A 318 6.76 -9.22 15.34
C ILE A 318 7.96 -8.29 15.16
N ALA A 319 7.77 -6.97 15.10
CA ALA A 319 8.84 -5.99 14.95
C ALA A 319 9.91 -6.10 16.06
N CYS A 320 9.52 -6.51 17.27
CA CYS A 320 10.45 -6.72 18.38
C CYS A 320 11.49 -7.82 18.12
N THR A 321 11.23 -8.76 17.20
CA THR A 321 12.07 -9.94 16.97
C THR A 321 12.83 -9.93 15.65
N GLN A 322 12.40 -9.11 14.66
CA GLN A 322 13.06 -9.07 13.34
C GLN A 322 14.48 -8.53 13.41
N THR A 323 15.37 -9.04 12.55
CA THR A 323 16.79 -8.67 12.49
C THR A 323 17.15 -7.80 11.30
N ASP A 324 16.37 -7.82 10.23
CA ASP A 324 16.50 -6.97 9.05
C ASP A 324 15.92 -5.58 9.32
N ILE A 325 16.71 -4.51 9.10
CA ILE A 325 16.32 -3.11 9.33
C ILE A 325 15.05 -2.72 8.55
N LYS A 326 14.92 -3.14 7.29
CA LYS A 326 13.78 -2.83 6.45
C LYS A 326 12.53 -3.58 6.90
N ARG A 327 12.68 -4.85 7.33
CA ARG A 327 11.56 -5.64 7.86
C ARG A 327 11.05 -5.10 9.19
N VAL A 328 11.91 -4.65 10.10
CA VAL A 328 11.48 -3.94 11.32
C VAL A 328 10.63 -2.72 10.95
N LEU A 329 11.08 -1.91 9.99
CA LEU A 329 10.35 -0.72 9.54
C LEU A 329 9.03 -1.07 8.82
N ALA A 330 8.97 -2.20 8.10
CA ALA A 330 7.73 -2.69 7.47
C ALA A 330 6.67 -3.07 8.52
N TYR A 331 7.02 -3.87 9.51
CA TYR A 331 6.10 -4.19 10.61
C TYR A 331 5.73 -2.97 11.45
N SER A 332 6.68 -2.05 11.64
CA SER A 332 6.39 -0.76 12.25
C SER A 332 5.37 0.05 11.42
N THR A 333 5.42 -0.02 10.08
CA THR A 333 4.40 0.61 9.22
C THR A 333 3.03 -0.02 9.44
N MET A 334 2.94 -1.35 9.36
CA MET A 334 1.69 -2.08 9.62
C MET A 334 1.09 -1.71 10.98
N SER A 335 1.92 -1.59 12.01
CA SER A 335 1.48 -1.18 13.34
C SER A 335 0.89 0.23 13.34
N GLN A 336 1.54 1.22 12.69
CA GLN A 336 1.05 2.61 12.66
C GLN A 336 -0.21 2.77 11.77
N ILE A 337 -0.30 2.04 10.67
CA ILE A 337 -1.54 2.01 9.87
C ILE A 337 -2.69 1.38 10.69
N GLY A 338 -2.40 0.36 11.49
CA GLY A 338 -3.36 -0.17 12.48
C GLY A 338 -3.90 0.88 13.43
N TYR A 339 -3.02 1.80 13.91
CA TYR A 339 -3.45 2.97 14.72
C TYR A 339 -4.42 3.87 13.96
N MET A 340 -4.14 4.17 12.69
CA MET A 340 -5.04 5.01 11.87
C MET A 340 -6.38 4.33 11.64
N MET A 341 -6.38 3.01 11.38
CA MET A 341 -7.61 2.25 11.14
C MET A 341 -8.50 2.17 12.39
N PHE A 342 -7.94 1.81 13.54
CA PHE A 342 -8.79 1.78 14.74
C PHE A 342 -9.21 3.19 15.19
N ALA A 343 -8.42 4.22 14.91
CA ALA A 343 -8.82 5.60 15.19
C ALA A 343 -10.06 6.01 14.38
N LEU A 344 -10.13 5.63 13.09
CA LEU A 344 -11.38 5.75 12.32
C LEU A 344 -12.49 4.92 12.96
N GLY A 345 -12.18 3.70 13.40
CA GLY A 345 -13.15 2.77 13.95
C GLY A 345 -13.77 3.17 15.29
N VAL A 346 -13.05 3.94 16.11
CA VAL A 346 -13.58 4.48 17.39
C VAL A 346 -14.28 5.84 17.22
N SER A 347 -14.24 6.43 16.02
CA SER A 347 -14.77 7.75 15.76
C SER A 347 -16.26 7.74 15.47
N GLY A 348 -16.98 8.68 16.05
CA GLY A 348 -18.31 9.09 15.56
C GLY A 348 -18.19 10.13 14.43
N TYR A 349 -19.34 10.66 14.00
CA TYR A 349 -19.45 11.65 12.92
C TYR A 349 -19.70 13.04 13.47
N GLY A 350 -18.85 14.00 13.13
CA GLY A 350 -18.97 15.41 13.47
C GLY A 350 -18.67 15.79 14.93
N GLY A 351 -18.36 17.06 15.18
CA GLY A 351 -18.07 17.60 16.50
C GLY A 351 -16.98 16.82 17.25
N GLU A 352 -17.08 16.79 18.57
CA GLU A 352 -16.13 16.08 19.46
C GLU A 352 -16.11 14.56 19.19
N HIS A 353 -17.23 13.99 18.76
CA HIS A 353 -17.31 12.57 18.39
C HIS A 353 -16.46 12.25 17.17
N GLY A 354 -16.18 13.22 16.29
CA GLY A 354 -15.33 13.08 15.11
C GLY A 354 -13.83 13.12 15.38
N LEU A 355 -13.39 13.20 16.64
CA LEU A 355 -11.97 13.30 17.01
C LEU A 355 -11.14 12.16 16.44
N GLY A 356 -11.64 10.92 16.46
CA GLY A 356 -10.91 9.76 15.94
C GLY A 356 -10.62 9.85 14.43
N PHE A 357 -11.55 10.38 13.64
CA PHE A 357 -11.33 10.64 12.21
C PHE A 357 -10.22 11.67 12.00
N THR A 358 -10.31 12.81 12.66
CA THR A 358 -9.32 13.89 12.58
C THR A 358 -7.95 13.41 13.03
N ALA A 359 -7.87 12.71 14.17
CA ALA A 359 -6.64 12.13 14.70
C ALA A 359 -6.01 11.10 13.76
N SER A 360 -6.82 10.25 13.10
CA SER A 360 -6.36 9.30 12.09
C SER A 360 -5.70 10.01 10.91
N MET A 361 -6.35 11.04 10.36
CA MET A 361 -5.81 11.82 9.25
C MET A 361 -4.59 12.64 9.67
N PHE A 362 -4.57 13.18 10.88
CA PHE A 362 -3.41 13.87 11.44
C PHE A 362 -2.22 12.93 11.62
N HIS A 363 -2.48 11.72 12.13
CA HIS A 363 -1.42 10.73 12.26
C HIS A 363 -0.90 10.25 10.89
N LEU A 364 -1.75 10.15 9.87
CA LEU A 364 -1.34 9.88 8.50
C LEU A 364 -0.39 10.97 7.99
N PHE A 365 -0.72 12.26 8.22
CA PHE A 365 0.11 13.39 7.81
C PHE A 365 1.48 13.37 8.50
N THR A 366 1.54 13.22 9.83
CA THR A 366 2.79 13.17 10.57
C THR A 366 3.59 11.90 10.29
N HIS A 367 2.91 10.75 10.16
CA HIS A 367 3.50 9.46 9.81
C HIS A 367 4.27 9.52 8.48
N ALA A 368 3.69 10.16 7.46
CA ALA A 368 4.34 10.29 6.18
C ALA A 368 5.73 10.93 6.29
N MET A 369 5.90 11.93 7.16
CA MET A 369 7.16 12.64 7.36
C MET A 369 8.20 11.77 8.07
N PHE A 370 7.88 11.28 9.28
CA PHE A 370 8.88 10.52 10.04
C PHE A 370 9.12 9.12 9.46
N LYS A 371 8.16 8.53 8.75
CA LYS A 371 8.34 7.20 8.15
C LYS A 371 9.19 7.23 6.90
N ALA A 372 8.98 8.22 6.03
CA ALA A 372 9.89 8.47 4.91
C ALA A 372 11.32 8.68 5.40
N LEU A 373 11.49 9.47 6.45
CA LEU A 373 12.78 9.72 7.08
C LEU A 373 13.45 8.43 7.59
N LEU A 374 12.70 7.56 8.27
CA LEU A 374 13.22 6.27 8.76
C LEU A 374 13.69 5.36 7.63
N PHE A 375 12.90 5.21 6.57
CA PHE A 375 13.29 4.37 5.43
C PHE A 375 14.45 4.96 4.64
N LEU A 376 14.47 6.26 4.38
CA LEU A 376 15.59 6.90 3.69
C LEU A 376 16.86 6.87 4.55
N GLY A 377 16.74 7.08 5.87
CA GLY A 377 17.84 6.93 6.79
C GLY A 377 18.38 5.48 6.85
N ALA A 378 17.49 4.49 6.86
CA ALA A 378 17.86 3.08 6.73
C ALA A 378 18.57 2.81 5.39
N GLY A 379 18.10 3.42 4.29
CA GLY A 379 18.75 3.34 2.99
C GLY A 379 20.19 3.88 3.02
N ALA A 380 20.41 5.01 3.68
CA ALA A 380 21.75 5.58 3.83
C ALA A 380 22.68 4.63 4.62
N VAL A 381 22.17 4.03 5.69
CA VAL A 381 22.93 3.03 6.48
C VAL A 381 23.25 1.78 5.65
N ILE A 382 22.25 1.22 4.95
CA ILE A 382 22.43 0.04 4.08
C ILE A 382 23.45 0.33 2.97
N HIS A 383 23.38 1.51 2.37
CA HIS A 383 24.30 1.93 1.31
C HIS A 383 25.77 2.03 1.81
N TYR A 384 25.95 2.38 3.08
CA TYR A 384 27.27 2.45 3.72
C TYR A 384 27.79 1.08 4.17
N VAL A 385 26.92 0.25 4.79
CA VAL A 385 27.31 -1.06 5.38
C VAL A 385 27.27 -2.18 4.35
N HIS A 386 26.49 -2.07 3.28
CA HIS A 386 26.19 -3.10 2.28
C HIS A 386 25.49 -4.35 2.85
N SER A 387 24.78 -4.21 3.97
CA SER A 387 23.94 -5.27 4.57
C SER A 387 22.64 -4.70 5.11
N ASN A 388 21.57 -5.51 5.08
CA ASN A 388 20.28 -5.19 5.72
C ASN A 388 20.24 -5.68 7.17
N GLU A 389 21.11 -6.60 7.58
CA GLU A 389 21.08 -7.21 8.90
C GLU A 389 21.68 -6.28 9.96
N MET A 390 20.90 -6.05 11.03
CA MET A 390 21.34 -5.22 12.16
C MET A 390 22.54 -5.78 12.90
N GLY A 391 22.81 -7.10 12.75
CA GLY A 391 23.97 -7.76 13.32
C GLY A 391 25.29 -7.27 12.73
N ASP A 392 25.26 -6.87 11.45
CA ASP A 392 26.42 -6.37 10.70
C ASP A 392 26.65 -4.86 10.91
N MET A 393 25.79 -4.19 11.69
CA MET A 393 25.83 -2.76 11.95
C MET A 393 26.32 -2.50 13.38
N GLY A 394 26.83 -1.30 13.63
CA GLY A 394 27.20 -0.84 14.98
C GLY A 394 28.12 0.38 14.95
N GLY A 395 28.05 1.22 15.98
CA GLY A 395 28.95 2.37 16.16
C GLY A 395 28.86 3.47 15.10
N LEU A 396 27.87 3.45 14.22
CA LEU A 396 27.80 4.31 13.03
C LEU A 396 27.57 5.80 13.33
N ARG A 397 27.29 6.18 14.57
CA ARG A 397 27.02 7.59 14.96
C ARG A 397 28.16 8.55 14.63
N LYS A 398 29.41 8.07 14.68
CA LYS A 398 30.59 8.89 14.39
C LYS A 398 30.84 9.05 12.90
N HIS A 399 30.48 8.02 12.12
CA HIS A 399 30.70 7.96 10.68
C HIS A 399 29.59 8.63 9.87
N MET A 400 28.38 8.63 10.40
CA MET A 400 27.17 9.16 9.74
C MET A 400 26.40 10.11 10.66
N PRO A 401 26.97 11.29 11.06
CA PRO A 401 26.38 12.16 12.07
C PRO A 401 25.03 12.76 11.65
N VAL A 402 24.85 13.15 10.38
CA VAL A 402 23.58 13.70 9.87
C VAL A 402 22.51 12.62 9.83
N THR A 403 22.83 11.46 9.25
CA THR A 403 21.93 10.30 9.22
C THR A 403 21.56 9.85 10.62
N HIS A 404 22.52 9.80 11.53
CA HIS A 404 22.30 9.47 12.95
C HIS A 404 21.30 10.42 13.62
N LEU A 405 21.51 11.74 13.51
CA LEU A 405 20.66 12.74 14.15
C LEU A 405 19.23 12.71 13.57
N THR A 406 19.10 12.68 12.26
CA THR A 406 17.79 12.65 11.58
C THR A 406 17.03 11.36 11.88
N PHE A 407 17.73 10.22 11.93
CA PHE A 407 17.14 8.92 12.32
C PHE A 407 16.67 8.93 13.78
N LEU A 408 17.44 9.53 14.69
CA LEU A 408 17.05 9.70 16.10
C LEU A 408 15.76 10.53 16.22
N ILE A 409 15.68 11.67 15.53
CA ILE A 409 14.48 12.52 15.50
C ILE A 409 13.26 11.68 15.04
N ALA A 410 13.40 10.89 14.00
CA ALA A 410 12.33 10.04 13.51
C ALA A 410 11.94 8.92 14.51
N CYS A 411 12.92 8.29 15.19
CA CYS A 411 12.66 7.31 16.23
C CYS A 411 11.91 7.91 17.43
N LEU A 412 12.28 9.11 17.86
CA LEU A 412 11.59 9.85 18.92
C LEU A 412 10.18 10.25 18.49
N ALA A 413 10.01 10.71 17.24
CA ALA A 413 8.70 11.09 16.71
C ALA A 413 7.74 9.89 16.68
N ILE A 414 8.14 8.76 16.10
CA ILE A 414 7.28 7.56 16.04
C ILE A 414 7.03 6.96 17.44
N ALA A 415 7.95 7.12 18.40
CA ALA A 415 7.77 6.71 19.79
C ALA A 415 6.75 7.59 20.53
N GLY A 416 6.39 8.76 19.99
CA GLY A 416 5.46 9.70 20.63
C GLY A 416 6.11 10.51 21.76
N VAL A 417 7.38 10.89 21.60
CA VAL A 417 8.11 11.71 22.59
C VAL A 417 7.85 13.19 22.33
N PRO A 418 7.38 13.96 23.34
CA PRO A 418 7.22 15.41 23.20
C PRO A 418 8.55 16.12 22.91
N PRO A 419 8.58 17.21 22.13
CA PRO A 419 7.50 17.88 21.42
C PRO A 419 7.39 17.50 19.93
N LEU A 420 7.71 16.26 19.58
CA LEU A 420 7.78 15.82 18.17
C LEU A 420 6.39 15.50 17.59
N SER A 421 6.28 15.51 16.27
CA SER A 421 4.99 15.46 15.56
C SER A 421 4.14 14.23 15.88
N GLY A 422 4.77 13.06 16.07
CA GLY A 422 4.05 11.83 16.41
C GLY A 422 3.46 11.82 17.82
N PHE A 423 3.94 12.67 18.73
CA PHE A 423 3.35 12.84 20.06
C PHE A 423 1.93 13.39 19.96
N PHE A 424 1.73 14.51 19.28
CA PHE A 424 0.43 15.18 19.17
C PHE A 424 -0.61 14.28 18.49
N SER A 425 -0.26 13.68 17.36
CA SER A 425 -1.20 12.83 16.62
C SER A 425 -1.54 11.52 17.34
N LYS A 426 -0.61 10.92 18.09
CA LYS A 426 -0.90 9.71 18.90
C LYS A 426 -1.71 10.03 20.15
N GLU A 427 -1.47 11.17 20.77
CA GLU A 427 -2.25 11.61 21.92
C GLU A 427 -3.73 11.75 21.54
N GLU A 428 -4.04 12.41 20.43
CA GLU A 428 -5.42 12.54 19.93
C GLU A 428 -6.05 11.17 19.63
N ILE A 429 -5.32 10.22 19.01
CA ILE A 429 -5.81 8.85 18.76
C ILE A 429 -6.15 8.14 20.08
N LEU A 430 -5.25 8.22 21.05
CA LEU A 430 -5.43 7.56 22.34
C LEU A 430 -6.56 8.21 23.14
N THR A 431 -6.72 9.52 23.06
CA THR A 431 -7.83 10.23 23.65
C THR A 431 -9.17 9.80 23.04
N ALA A 432 -9.27 9.71 21.71
CA ALA A 432 -10.46 9.21 21.05
C ALA A 432 -10.79 7.76 21.47
N ALA A 433 -9.76 6.89 21.52
CA ALA A 433 -9.95 5.50 21.97
C ALA A 433 -10.35 5.42 23.44
N PHE A 434 -9.81 6.28 24.32
CA PHE A 434 -10.15 6.32 25.73
C PHE A 434 -11.64 6.65 25.95
N HIS A 435 -12.18 7.59 25.19
CA HIS A 435 -13.60 7.97 25.34
C HIS A 435 -14.56 6.97 24.70
N SER A 436 -14.15 6.26 23.64
CA SER A 436 -15.01 5.34 22.91
C SER A 436 -14.92 3.89 23.44
N ASN A 437 -13.70 3.30 23.54
CA ASN A 437 -13.52 1.90 23.87
C ASN A 437 -12.26 1.65 24.71
N LYS A 438 -12.46 1.29 26.00
CA LYS A 438 -11.36 1.08 26.96
C LYS A 438 -10.44 -0.10 26.61
N LEU A 439 -10.97 -1.15 25.94
CA LEU A 439 -10.16 -2.29 25.51
C LEU A 439 -9.18 -1.85 24.42
N ILE A 440 -9.69 -1.12 23.41
CA ILE A 440 -8.86 -0.58 22.31
C ILE A 440 -7.82 0.39 22.86
N TYR A 441 -8.21 1.24 23.79
CA TYR A 441 -7.25 2.13 24.49
C TYR A 441 -6.12 1.36 25.17
N GLY A 442 -6.44 0.29 25.90
CA GLY A 442 -5.44 -0.56 26.59
C GLY A 442 -4.49 -1.24 25.59
N ILE A 443 -5.01 -1.78 24.48
CA ILE A 443 -4.23 -2.38 23.40
C ILE A 443 -3.31 -1.32 22.76
N ALA A 444 -3.85 -0.14 22.48
CA ALA A 444 -3.12 0.96 21.86
C ALA A 444 -2.00 1.48 22.78
N LEU A 445 -2.29 1.66 24.05
CA LEU A 445 -1.31 2.10 25.05
C LEU A 445 -0.14 1.12 25.18
N PHE A 446 -0.43 -0.18 25.28
CA PHE A 446 0.59 -1.23 25.35
C PHE A 446 1.43 -1.27 24.04
N THR A 447 0.77 -1.18 22.88
CA THR A 447 1.42 -1.15 21.56
C THR A 447 2.32 0.09 21.41
N SER A 448 1.97 1.22 22.02
CA SER A 448 2.81 2.44 22.03
C SER A 448 4.14 2.18 22.74
N GLY A 449 4.14 1.51 23.88
CA GLY A 449 5.34 1.07 24.58
C GLY A 449 6.20 0.10 23.74
N LEU A 450 5.57 -0.88 23.09
CA LEU A 450 6.28 -1.78 22.17
C LEU A 450 6.88 -1.04 20.98
N THR A 451 6.18 -0.01 20.45
CA THR A 451 6.69 0.84 19.37
C THR A 451 7.98 1.53 19.77
N ALA A 452 8.00 2.15 20.93
CA ALA A 452 9.20 2.78 21.48
C ALA A 452 10.34 1.77 21.68
N PHE A 453 10.02 0.58 22.21
CA PHE A 453 11.00 -0.47 22.43
C PHE A 453 11.66 -0.95 21.13
N TYR A 454 10.89 -1.39 20.11
CA TYR A 454 11.52 -1.93 18.89
C TYR A 454 12.22 -0.86 18.07
N MET A 455 11.76 0.39 18.08
CA MET A 455 12.42 1.48 17.37
C MET A 455 13.76 1.85 18.03
N PHE A 456 13.82 1.88 19.36
CA PHE A 456 15.09 2.14 20.05
C PHE A 456 16.01 0.91 20.09
N ARG A 457 15.47 -0.32 20.06
CA ARG A 457 16.25 -1.53 19.77
C ARG A 457 16.98 -1.38 18.43
N LEU A 458 16.24 -0.99 17.38
CA LEU A 458 16.78 -0.72 16.04
C LEU A 458 17.87 0.36 16.08
N TYR A 459 17.56 1.52 16.68
CA TYR A 459 18.46 2.66 16.79
C TYR A 459 19.77 2.32 17.53
N PHE A 460 19.68 1.68 18.69
CA PHE A 460 20.88 1.31 19.45
C PHE A 460 21.71 0.24 18.75
N SER A 461 21.10 -0.69 18.07
CA SER A 461 21.81 -1.74 17.30
C SER A 461 22.63 -1.15 16.16
N ILE A 462 22.15 -0.08 15.51
CA ILE A 462 22.81 0.54 14.35
C ILE A 462 23.90 1.53 14.80
N PHE A 463 23.58 2.41 15.75
CA PHE A 463 24.43 3.58 16.03
C PHE A 463 25.31 3.45 17.25
N TRP A 464 25.07 2.48 18.14
CA TRP A 464 25.76 2.42 19.44
C TRP A 464 26.65 1.20 19.65
N LYS A 465 26.35 0.00 19.40
CA LYS A 465 27.13 -1.23 19.67
C LYS A 465 28.62 -1.17 19.22
N LYS A 466 29.34 -2.31 19.17
CA LYS A 466 30.71 -2.42 18.70
C LYS A 466 30.94 -1.71 17.37
N GLU A 467 32.12 -1.10 17.21
CA GLU A 467 32.48 -0.40 15.98
C GLU A 467 32.54 -1.38 14.80
N PHE A 468 31.80 -1.09 13.75
CA PHE A 468 31.73 -1.81 12.47
C PHE A 468 33.13 -2.12 11.87
N LEU A 469 34.11 -1.23 12.07
CA LEU A 469 35.47 -1.37 11.55
C LEU A 469 36.27 -2.51 12.21
N ASN A 470 35.99 -2.88 13.45
CA ASN A 470 36.65 -3.99 14.11
C ASN A 470 36.22 -5.34 13.56
N HIS A 471 34.97 -5.46 13.12
CA HIS A 471 34.42 -6.67 12.53
C HIS A 471 35.02 -6.95 11.13
N LYS A 472 35.31 -5.91 10.35
CA LYS A 472 35.95 -6.02 9.02
C LYS A 472 37.43 -6.44 9.13
N ASN A 473 38.13 -6.03 10.18
CA ASN A 473 39.51 -6.45 10.48
C ASN A 473 39.57 -7.90 10.97
N ASP A 474 38.59 -8.34 11.78
CA ASP A 474 38.50 -9.73 12.25
C ASP A 474 38.15 -10.70 11.09
N LEU A 475 37.34 -10.30 10.11
CA LEU A 475 37.00 -11.10 8.92
C LEU A 475 38.19 -11.22 7.93
N ASN A 476 39.06 -10.20 7.86
CA ASN A 476 40.27 -10.28 7.05
C ASN A 476 41.37 -11.24 7.64
N HIS A 477 41.24 -11.60 8.93
CA HIS A 477 42.11 -12.59 9.59
C HIS A 477 41.60 -14.04 9.53
N ILE A 478 40.30 -14.23 9.14
CA ILE A 478 39.73 -15.57 8.92
C ILE A 478 39.64 -15.77 7.40
N GLY A 479 40.74 -16.22 6.82
CA GLY A 479 40.84 -16.52 5.41
C GLY A 479 39.85 -17.58 4.94
N HIS A 480 39.29 -17.33 3.74
CA HIS A 480 38.58 -18.25 2.87
C HIS A 480 37.23 -18.82 3.36
N ILE A 481 36.17 -18.06 3.14
CA ILE A 481 34.88 -18.62 2.72
C ILE A 481 34.42 -17.83 1.50
N GLU A 482 34.48 -18.46 0.34
CA GLU A 482 33.91 -17.98 -0.91
C GLU A 482 32.37 -17.96 -0.78
N HIS A 483 31.80 -16.80 -0.55
CA HIS A 483 30.41 -16.56 -0.92
C HIS A 483 30.37 -15.76 -2.22
N LYS A 484 30.12 -16.49 -3.31
CA LYS A 484 29.66 -15.90 -4.57
C LYS A 484 28.29 -15.26 -4.34
N GLU A 485 28.26 -13.99 -4.02
CA GLU A 485 27.07 -13.18 -4.12
C GLU A 485 27.24 -12.11 -5.20
N ALA A 486 26.19 -12.00 -6.01
CA ALA A 486 26.11 -11.14 -7.17
C ALA A 486 26.51 -9.69 -6.84
N ALA A 487 27.53 -9.23 -7.52
CA ALA A 487 28.08 -7.91 -7.45
C ALA A 487 27.00 -6.82 -7.66
N VAL A 488 26.74 -6.07 -6.61
CA VAL A 488 26.46 -4.65 -6.77
C VAL A 488 27.78 -4.04 -7.24
N SER A 489 27.77 -3.45 -8.43
CA SER A 489 28.98 -2.87 -9.04
C SER A 489 29.69 -1.96 -8.04
N PRO A 490 31.02 -2.08 -7.87
CA PRO A 490 31.76 -1.19 -7.00
C PRO A 490 31.66 0.21 -7.58
N LEU A 491 31.12 1.13 -6.79
CA LEU A 491 31.26 2.56 -7.06
C LEU A 491 32.74 2.85 -7.15
N SER A 492 33.14 3.47 -8.25
CA SER A 492 34.51 3.87 -8.53
C SER A 492 35.17 4.49 -7.30
N GLU A 493 36.31 3.96 -6.89
CA GLU A 493 37.25 4.58 -5.96
C GLU A 493 37.56 6.00 -6.46
N GLY A 494 36.95 7.03 -5.89
CA GLY A 494 37.26 8.38 -6.33
C GLY A 494 36.45 9.54 -5.83
N GLU A 495 35.65 9.46 -4.76
CA GLU A 495 35.13 10.70 -4.12
C GLU A 495 34.87 10.50 -2.62
N GLY A 496 35.75 11.04 -1.79
CA GLY A 496 35.44 11.48 -0.43
C GLY A 496 35.64 10.48 0.70
N HIS A 497 36.76 10.56 1.36
CA HIS A 497 37.01 9.98 2.68
C HIS A 497 36.18 10.66 3.76
N GLY A 498 34.86 10.37 3.81
CA GLY A 498 33.98 10.79 4.91
C GLY A 498 32.75 9.90 4.87
N GLY A 499 32.56 9.06 5.89
CA GLY A 499 31.53 8.02 5.97
C GLY A 499 30.08 8.48 5.88
N GLU A 500 29.78 9.71 5.51
CA GLU A 500 28.42 10.25 5.39
C GLU A 500 27.90 10.18 3.94
N ALA A 501 26.61 10.03 3.79
CA ALA A 501 25.92 9.98 2.50
C ALA A 501 26.10 11.26 1.67
N PRO A 502 26.05 11.23 0.32
CA PRO A 502 26.15 12.38 -0.54
C PRO A 502 25.03 13.42 -0.27
N MET A 503 25.25 14.67 -0.67
CA MET A 503 24.31 15.77 -0.36
C MET A 503 22.90 15.54 -0.93
N THR A 504 22.78 14.88 -2.08
CA THR A 504 21.50 14.48 -2.67
C THR A 504 20.68 13.54 -1.77
N MET A 505 21.33 12.75 -0.95
CA MET A 505 20.67 11.89 0.04
C MET A 505 20.48 12.62 1.39
N LYS A 506 21.46 13.42 1.84
CA LYS A 506 21.36 14.16 3.11
C LYS A 506 20.28 15.23 3.11
N LEU A 507 20.11 15.96 2.00
CA LEU A 507 19.14 17.05 1.91
C LEU A 507 17.70 16.60 2.21
N PRO A 508 17.17 15.51 1.61
CA PRO A 508 15.87 14.97 1.99
C PRO A 508 15.78 14.53 3.45
N LEU A 509 16.84 13.94 4.02
CA LEU A 509 16.87 13.55 5.42
C LEU A 509 16.73 14.75 6.34
N MET A 510 17.44 15.86 6.06
CA MET A 510 17.36 17.08 6.86
C MET A 510 15.98 17.74 6.75
N ILE A 511 15.42 17.85 5.54
CA ILE A 511 14.08 18.43 5.32
C ILE A 511 13.02 17.62 6.05
N LEU A 512 13.01 16.29 5.87
CA LEU A 512 12.09 15.41 6.55
C LEU A 512 12.29 15.40 8.08
N GLY A 513 13.54 15.58 8.54
CA GLY A 513 13.86 15.75 9.97
C GLY A 513 13.20 17.00 10.57
N VAL A 514 13.28 18.12 9.88
CA VAL A 514 12.56 19.35 10.28
C VAL A 514 11.05 19.13 10.26
N MET A 515 10.51 18.49 9.21
CA MET A 515 9.08 18.21 9.12
C MET A 515 8.61 17.24 10.22
N ALA A 516 9.42 16.27 10.62
CA ALA A 516 9.11 15.36 11.74
C ALA A 516 9.02 16.08 13.10
N ILE A 517 9.60 17.28 13.22
CA ILE A 517 9.45 18.15 14.40
C ILE A 517 8.22 19.04 14.24
N VAL A 518 8.14 19.77 13.12
CA VAL A 518 7.20 20.91 12.95
C VAL A 518 5.78 20.47 12.61
N ALA A 519 5.60 19.35 11.91
CA ALA A 519 4.28 18.88 11.43
C ALA A 519 3.25 18.65 12.56
N GLY A 520 3.71 18.42 13.79
CA GLY A 520 2.84 18.25 14.96
C GLY A 520 2.19 19.54 15.47
N PHE A 521 2.74 20.70 15.12
CA PHE A 521 2.20 22.00 15.55
C PHE A 521 1.14 22.57 14.60
N VAL A 522 0.84 21.87 13.50
CA VAL A 522 -0.26 22.25 12.61
C VAL A 522 -1.57 22.05 13.36
N PRO A 523 -2.45 23.06 13.46
CA PRO A 523 -3.78 22.91 14.06
C PRO A 523 -4.68 22.12 13.11
N PHE A 524 -4.44 20.81 13.03
CA PHE A 524 -4.95 19.94 11.96
C PHE A 524 -6.46 19.84 11.96
N GLY A 525 -7.10 19.82 13.14
CA GLY A 525 -8.57 19.80 13.27
C GLY A 525 -9.27 21.01 12.66
N ASN A 526 -8.58 22.14 12.51
CA ASN A 526 -9.14 23.31 11.83
C ASN A 526 -9.27 23.12 10.31
N PHE A 527 -8.58 22.15 9.74
CA PHE A 527 -8.51 21.92 8.29
C PHE A 527 -9.21 20.63 7.88
N VAL A 528 -9.10 19.57 8.68
CA VAL A 528 -9.57 18.23 8.33
C VAL A 528 -10.43 17.65 9.44
N SER A 529 -11.73 17.49 9.16
CA SER A 529 -12.72 16.88 10.05
C SER A 529 -13.70 16.04 9.23
N SER A 530 -14.51 15.21 9.90
CA SER A 530 -15.44 14.29 9.24
C SER A 530 -16.63 15.00 8.57
N ASN A 531 -17.02 16.18 9.08
CA ASN A 531 -18.15 16.98 8.59
C ASN A 531 -17.72 18.27 7.88
N GLY A 532 -16.42 18.57 7.79
CA GLY A 532 -15.88 19.79 7.19
C GLY A 532 -15.90 21.03 8.09
N GLU A 533 -16.43 20.94 9.29
CA GLU A 533 -16.35 22.01 10.31
C GLU A 533 -15.05 21.97 11.08
N ALA A 534 -14.55 23.10 11.55
CA ALA A 534 -13.33 23.14 12.34
C ALA A 534 -13.54 22.40 13.68
N LEU A 535 -12.68 21.46 13.98
CA LEU A 535 -12.61 20.76 15.26
C LEU A 535 -11.49 21.36 16.13
N HIS A 536 -11.87 22.00 17.20
CA HIS A 536 -10.92 22.49 18.21
C HIS A 536 -10.69 21.38 19.23
N SER A 537 -9.60 20.62 19.06
CA SER A 537 -9.18 19.66 20.08
C SER A 537 -8.40 20.40 21.17
N GLU A 538 -8.88 20.34 22.41
CA GLU A 538 -8.11 20.80 23.55
C GLU A 538 -7.07 19.75 23.94
N PHE A 539 -5.82 20.19 24.08
CA PHE A 539 -4.76 19.31 24.55
C PHE A 539 -4.94 19.00 26.04
N HIS A 540 -5.21 17.74 26.36
CA HIS A 540 -5.36 17.28 27.73
C HIS A 540 -4.07 16.66 28.26
N LEU A 541 -3.29 17.43 29.05
CA LEU A 541 -2.03 16.96 29.62
C LEU A 541 -2.18 15.65 30.42
N SER A 542 -3.31 15.44 31.09
CA SER A 542 -3.61 14.20 31.83
C SER A 542 -3.65 12.96 30.94
N MET A 543 -4.15 13.09 29.72
CA MET A 543 -4.22 11.98 28.73
C MET A 543 -2.85 11.68 28.11
N ALA A 544 -1.94 12.65 28.06
CA ALA A 544 -0.60 12.49 27.54
C ALA A 544 0.35 11.74 28.47
N ILE A 545 0.11 11.76 29.81
CA ILE A 545 1.01 11.17 30.81
C ILE A 545 1.20 9.66 30.57
N ALA A 546 0.13 8.90 30.40
CA ALA A 546 0.21 7.45 30.26
C ALA A 546 0.96 7.04 28.98
N PRO A 547 0.65 7.54 27.77
CA PRO A 547 1.38 7.22 26.53
C PRO A 547 2.87 7.56 26.61
N VAL A 548 3.21 8.73 27.14
CA VAL A 548 4.61 9.16 27.31
C VAL A 548 5.34 8.24 28.28
N THR A 549 4.73 7.90 29.41
CA THR A 549 5.33 6.99 30.40
C THR A 549 5.60 5.61 29.79
N PHE A 550 4.63 5.01 29.08
CA PHE A 550 4.83 3.72 28.38
C PHE A 550 5.91 3.81 27.31
N GLY A 551 5.95 4.92 26.56
CA GLY A 551 7.01 5.19 25.58
C GLY A 551 8.39 5.28 26.22
N LEU A 552 8.54 6.03 27.31
CA LEU A 552 9.80 6.17 28.04
C LEU A 552 10.26 4.85 28.68
N ILE A 553 9.34 4.04 29.20
CA ILE A 553 9.63 2.69 29.70
C ILE A 553 10.17 1.81 28.55
N GLY A 554 9.53 1.83 27.38
CA GLY A 554 10.00 1.09 26.21
C GLY A 554 11.41 1.51 25.78
N ILE A 555 11.69 2.83 25.75
CA ILE A 555 13.03 3.38 25.45
C ILE A 555 14.04 2.91 26.49
N ALA A 556 13.71 2.99 27.77
CA ALA A 556 14.61 2.62 28.88
C ALA A 556 14.96 1.11 28.82
N ILE A 557 13.98 0.25 28.54
CA ILE A 557 14.22 -1.19 28.37
C ILE A 557 15.15 -1.44 27.16
N ALA A 558 14.90 -0.78 26.02
CA ALA A 558 15.75 -0.91 24.84
C ALA A 558 17.18 -0.42 25.09
N LEU A 559 17.33 0.69 25.82
CA LEU A 559 18.62 1.24 26.22
C LEU A 559 19.42 0.26 27.10
N MET A 560 18.78 -0.34 28.11
CA MET A 560 19.44 -1.33 28.98
C MET A 560 19.85 -2.61 28.23
N MET A 561 19.06 -3.02 27.24
CA MET A 561 19.30 -4.27 26.51
C MET A 561 20.28 -4.12 25.34
N TYR A 562 20.31 -2.97 24.63
CA TYR A 562 20.94 -2.86 23.31
C TYR A 562 21.98 -1.73 23.16
N LYS A 563 22.13 -0.81 24.11
CA LYS A 563 23.12 0.28 24.01
C LYS A 563 24.55 -0.22 24.14
N SER A 564 24.77 -1.21 24.99
CA SER A 564 26.05 -1.89 25.20
C SER A 564 25.89 -3.40 25.03
N GLU A 565 27.00 -4.12 24.96
CA GLU A 565 26.96 -5.59 24.96
C GLU A 565 26.34 -6.11 26.26
N SER A 566 25.29 -6.89 26.13
CA SER A 566 24.52 -7.41 27.26
C SER A 566 23.96 -8.80 26.94
N ASN A 567 23.97 -9.68 27.96
CA ASN A 567 23.32 -11.00 27.86
C ASN A 567 21.80 -10.94 28.14
N LEU A 568 21.25 -9.75 28.45
CA LEU A 568 19.81 -9.59 28.73
C LEU A 568 18.92 -10.02 27.57
N PRO A 569 19.19 -9.65 26.30
CA PRO A 569 18.37 -10.09 25.18
C PRO A 569 18.29 -11.62 25.08
N ALA A 570 19.41 -12.34 25.25
CA ALA A 570 19.47 -13.78 25.22
C ALA A 570 18.68 -14.42 26.39
N ARG A 571 18.79 -13.87 27.60
CA ARG A 571 18.01 -14.34 28.76
C ARG A 571 16.51 -14.17 28.57
N VAL A 572 16.08 -12.98 28.08
CA VAL A 572 14.64 -12.70 27.82
C VAL A 572 14.12 -13.58 26.70
N SER A 573 14.86 -13.77 25.60
CA SER A 573 14.44 -14.65 24.50
C SER A 573 14.33 -16.13 24.94
N THR A 574 15.18 -16.57 25.88
CA THR A 574 15.10 -17.92 26.45
C THR A 574 13.91 -18.06 27.41
N ALA A 575 13.67 -17.04 28.25
CA ALA A 575 12.54 -17.05 29.19
C ALA A 575 11.17 -17.01 28.48
N LEU A 576 11.08 -16.28 27.37
CA LEU A 576 9.87 -16.14 26.55
C LEU A 576 9.96 -16.95 25.25
N ARG A 577 10.64 -18.11 25.26
CA ARG A 577 10.99 -18.89 24.07
C ARG A 577 9.82 -19.13 23.11
N GLY A 578 8.65 -19.50 23.62
CA GLY A 578 7.47 -19.77 22.77
C GLY A 578 6.98 -18.53 22.03
N LEU A 579 6.82 -17.42 22.77
CA LEU A 579 6.41 -16.14 22.18
C LEU A 579 7.48 -15.60 21.22
N TYR A 580 8.74 -15.67 21.61
CA TYR A 580 9.86 -15.23 20.76
C TYR A 580 9.92 -16.01 19.44
N GLN A 581 9.84 -17.35 19.48
CA GLN A 581 9.82 -18.17 18.27
C GLN A 581 8.59 -17.91 17.42
N GLY A 582 7.41 -17.80 18.03
CA GLY A 582 6.18 -17.45 17.32
C GLY A 582 6.31 -16.10 16.59
N ALA A 583 6.76 -15.07 17.29
CA ALA A 583 6.94 -13.74 16.72
C ALA A 583 8.05 -13.71 15.64
N TYR A 584 9.17 -14.39 15.87
CA TYR A 584 10.27 -14.48 14.89
C TYR A 584 9.83 -15.17 13.60
N GLN A 585 9.04 -16.25 13.70
CA GLN A 585 8.43 -16.96 12.57
C GLN A 585 7.11 -16.33 12.11
N LYS A 586 6.83 -15.07 12.51
CA LYS A 586 5.63 -14.33 12.08
C LYS A 586 4.33 -15.08 12.40
N PHE A 587 4.31 -15.84 13.48
CA PHE A 587 3.20 -16.73 13.92
C PHE A 587 2.76 -17.75 12.86
N TYR A 588 3.66 -18.15 11.99
CA TYR A 588 3.45 -19.16 10.94
C TYR A 588 2.33 -18.81 9.96
N VAL A 589 1.97 -17.54 9.82
CA VAL A 589 0.90 -17.11 8.91
C VAL A 589 1.27 -17.37 7.46
N ASP A 590 2.53 -17.16 7.07
CA ASP A 590 3.05 -17.47 5.72
C ASP A 590 2.87 -18.97 5.39
N GLU A 591 3.17 -19.87 6.34
CA GLU A 591 3.03 -21.32 6.19
C GLU A 591 1.58 -21.74 6.01
N VAL A 592 0.65 -21.12 6.74
CA VAL A 592 -0.80 -21.36 6.58
C VAL A 592 -1.25 -20.97 5.16
N TYR A 593 -0.82 -19.81 4.65
CA TYR A 593 -1.13 -19.39 3.29
C TYR A 593 -0.53 -20.34 2.23
N VAL A 594 0.71 -20.77 2.41
CA VAL A 594 1.36 -21.75 1.53
C VAL A 594 0.63 -23.10 1.56
N PHE A 595 0.19 -23.56 2.74
CA PHE A 595 -0.60 -24.78 2.88
C PHE A 595 -1.93 -24.67 2.12
N ILE A 596 -2.70 -23.60 2.36
CA ILE A 596 -3.98 -23.37 1.68
C ILE A 596 -3.76 -23.31 0.16
N THR A 597 -2.78 -22.54 -0.30
CA THR A 597 -2.54 -22.36 -1.73
C THR A 597 -2.10 -23.64 -2.42
N LYS A 598 -1.08 -24.35 -1.85
CA LYS A 598 -0.50 -25.53 -2.50
C LYS A 598 -1.33 -26.79 -2.29
N LYS A 599 -1.83 -27.03 -1.05
CA LYS A 599 -2.52 -28.28 -0.72
C LYS A 599 -4.01 -28.23 -1.05
N ILE A 600 -4.68 -27.11 -0.78
CA ILE A 600 -6.12 -26.99 -1.02
C ILE A 600 -6.37 -26.48 -2.45
N ILE A 601 -5.99 -25.25 -2.77
CA ILE A 601 -6.36 -24.63 -4.04
C ILE A 601 -5.70 -25.38 -5.20
N PHE A 602 -4.38 -25.58 -5.17
CA PHE A 602 -3.67 -26.16 -6.31
C PHE A 602 -3.97 -27.66 -6.50
N ASN A 603 -3.97 -28.45 -5.40
CA ASN A 603 -4.16 -29.89 -5.52
C ASN A 603 -5.63 -30.31 -5.66
N LEU A 604 -6.56 -29.65 -4.91
CA LEU A 604 -7.97 -30.07 -4.90
C LEU A 604 -8.81 -29.35 -5.95
N ILE A 605 -8.40 -28.17 -6.41
CA ILE A 605 -9.17 -27.40 -7.40
C ILE A 605 -8.40 -27.29 -8.71
N GLY A 606 -7.17 -26.77 -8.68
CA GLY A 606 -6.41 -26.46 -9.89
C GLY A 606 -6.06 -27.69 -10.73
N ARG A 607 -5.56 -28.77 -10.11
CA ARG A 607 -5.21 -30.01 -10.82
C ARG A 607 -6.42 -30.72 -11.43
N PRO A 608 -7.55 -30.93 -10.70
CA PRO A 608 -8.75 -31.49 -11.31
C PRO A 608 -9.31 -30.63 -12.43
N SER A 609 -9.35 -29.30 -12.26
CA SER A 609 -9.79 -28.39 -13.33
C SER A 609 -8.92 -28.47 -14.57
N ALA A 610 -7.60 -28.47 -14.40
CA ALA A 610 -6.67 -28.64 -15.52
C ALA A 610 -6.79 -30.03 -16.20
N TRP A 611 -7.10 -31.08 -15.42
CA TRP A 611 -7.36 -32.41 -15.98
C TRP A 611 -8.66 -32.43 -16.78
N ILE A 612 -9.73 -31.82 -16.27
CA ILE A 612 -11.02 -31.69 -16.97
C ILE A 612 -10.83 -30.92 -18.28
N ASP A 613 -10.15 -29.76 -18.21
CA ASP A 613 -9.87 -28.94 -19.38
C ASP A 613 -9.11 -29.74 -20.46
N LYS A 614 -8.03 -30.41 -20.06
CA LYS A 614 -7.18 -31.16 -20.98
C LYS A 614 -7.87 -32.43 -21.56
N ASN A 615 -8.55 -33.22 -20.69
CA ASN A 615 -9.01 -34.54 -21.10
C ASN A 615 -10.50 -34.55 -21.47
N VAL A 616 -11.31 -33.67 -20.93
CA VAL A 616 -12.72 -33.60 -21.23
C VAL A 616 -12.99 -32.56 -22.33
N VAL A 617 -12.62 -31.28 -22.05
CA VAL A 617 -12.94 -30.19 -22.99
C VAL A 617 -12.13 -30.34 -24.29
N ASN A 618 -10.81 -30.38 -24.20
CA ASN A 618 -9.96 -30.54 -25.39
C ASN A 618 -10.13 -31.94 -25.98
N GLY A 619 -10.31 -32.97 -25.16
CA GLY A 619 -10.56 -34.33 -25.63
C GLY A 619 -11.83 -34.47 -26.47
N LEU A 620 -12.92 -33.76 -26.11
CA LEU A 620 -14.15 -33.71 -26.90
C LEU A 620 -13.95 -32.96 -28.22
N VAL A 621 -13.20 -31.88 -28.21
CA VAL A 621 -12.86 -31.12 -29.44
C VAL A 621 -12.03 -31.99 -30.40
N ASP A 622 -11.00 -32.65 -29.87
CA ASP A 622 -10.13 -33.54 -30.62
C ASP A 622 -10.92 -34.78 -31.19
N ALA A 623 -11.81 -35.37 -30.35
CA ALA A 623 -12.68 -36.44 -30.80
C ALA A 623 -13.62 -36.00 -31.93
N GLY A 624 -14.17 -34.80 -31.87
CA GLY A 624 -14.96 -34.21 -32.96
C GLY A 624 -14.14 -34.03 -34.24
N GLY A 625 -12.89 -33.58 -34.10
CA GLY A 625 -11.95 -33.48 -35.22
C GLY A 625 -11.60 -34.85 -35.83
N MET A 626 -11.29 -35.85 -34.99
CA MET A 626 -11.01 -37.21 -35.43
C MET A 626 -12.24 -37.82 -36.11
N PHE A 627 -13.44 -37.66 -35.54
CA PHE A 627 -14.68 -38.17 -36.15
C PHE A 627 -14.93 -37.54 -37.53
N ALA A 628 -14.70 -36.26 -37.68
CA ALA A 628 -14.82 -35.57 -38.96
C ALA A 628 -13.78 -36.09 -39.98
N GLN A 629 -12.55 -36.34 -39.52
CA GLN A 629 -11.49 -36.88 -40.36
C GLN A 629 -11.76 -38.33 -40.75
N ASP A 630 -12.11 -39.21 -39.84
CA ASP A 630 -12.49 -40.60 -40.11
C ASP A 630 -13.69 -40.69 -41.06
N SER A 631 -14.72 -39.87 -40.83
CA SER A 631 -15.88 -39.77 -41.73
C SER A 631 -15.48 -39.29 -43.12
N SER A 632 -14.54 -38.33 -43.22
CA SER A 632 -14.00 -37.87 -44.49
C SER A 632 -13.22 -38.98 -45.23
N ASP A 633 -12.41 -39.74 -44.50
CA ASP A 633 -11.63 -40.83 -45.05
C ASP A 633 -12.53 -41.96 -45.52
N GLU A 634 -13.58 -42.35 -44.80
CA GLU A 634 -14.60 -43.32 -45.28
C GLU A 634 -15.33 -42.82 -46.50
N LEU A 635 -15.76 -41.56 -46.52
CA LEU A 635 -16.42 -40.96 -47.68
C LEU A 635 -15.49 -40.88 -48.89
N SER A 636 -14.18 -40.69 -48.69
CA SER A 636 -13.19 -40.63 -49.77
C SER A 636 -13.06 -41.97 -50.50
N VAL A 637 -13.22 -43.10 -49.78
CA VAL A 637 -13.23 -44.45 -50.40
C VAL A 637 -14.40 -44.61 -51.39
N TRP A 638 -15.54 -43.99 -51.17
CA TRP A 638 -16.69 -43.97 -52.06
C TRP A 638 -16.44 -43.10 -53.29
N GLN A 639 -15.53 -42.19 -53.24
CA GLN A 639 -15.11 -41.34 -54.36
C GLN A 639 -13.91 -41.95 -55.07
N SER A 640 -14.16 -43.17 -55.68
CA SER A 640 -13.13 -43.97 -56.36
C SER A 640 -12.50 -43.32 -57.60
N GLY A 641 -12.96 -42.15 -58.01
CA GLY A 641 -12.54 -41.47 -59.26
C GLY A 641 -12.88 -42.20 -60.54
N LYS A 642 -13.51 -43.41 -60.45
CA LYS A 642 -13.90 -44.18 -61.59
C LYS A 642 -15.28 -43.75 -62.03
N MET A 643 -15.36 -43.16 -63.25
CA MET A 643 -16.59 -42.62 -63.81
C MET A 643 -17.70 -43.67 -63.93
N GLN A 644 -17.32 -44.92 -64.14
CA GLN A 644 -18.25 -46.07 -64.19
C GLN A 644 -18.95 -46.35 -62.85
N GLY A 645 -18.26 -46.20 -61.74
CA GLY A 645 -18.83 -46.33 -60.38
C GLY A 645 -19.85 -45.23 -60.06
N TYR A 646 -19.57 -44.00 -60.43
CA TYR A 646 -20.53 -42.91 -60.29
C TYR A 646 -21.79 -43.07 -61.17
N ALA A 647 -21.59 -43.53 -62.37
CA ALA A 647 -22.73 -43.84 -63.28
C ALA A 647 -23.67 -44.93 -62.74
N ILE A 648 -23.10 -45.96 -62.05
CA ILE A 648 -23.89 -46.99 -61.37
C ILE A 648 -24.69 -46.43 -60.23
N TRP A 649 -24.01 -45.60 -59.32
CA TRP A 649 -24.71 -45.02 -58.22
C TRP A 649 -25.76 -43.99 -58.64
N PHE A 650 -25.52 -43.24 -59.70
CA PHE A 650 -26.53 -42.38 -60.33
C PHE A 650 -27.72 -43.16 -60.83
N LEU A 651 -27.48 -44.28 -61.54
CA LEU A 651 -28.54 -45.14 -62.04
C LEU A 651 -29.37 -45.76 -60.90
N VAL A 652 -28.70 -46.24 -59.83
CA VAL A 652 -29.34 -46.74 -58.61
C VAL A 652 -30.24 -45.70 -57.98
N GLY A 653 -29.72 -44.43 -57.84
CA GLY A 653 -30.47 -43.32 -57.31
C GLY A 653 -31.72 -42.98 -58.15
N VAL A 654 -31.60 -42.94 -59.48
CA VAL A 654 -32.73 -42.71 -60.35
C VAL A 654 -33.76 -43.82 -60.24
N VAL A 655 -33.32 -45.09 -60.21
CA VAL A 655 -34.25 -46.28 -60.08
C VAL A 655 -34.93 -46.18 -58.67
N ALA A 656 -34.24 -45.87 -57.66
CA ALA A 656 -34.83 -45.75 -56.32
C ALA A 656 -35.86 -44.60 -56.26
N LEU A 657 -35.59 -43.45 -56.90
CA LEU A 657 -36.57 -42.37 -57.04
C LEU A 657 -37.78 -42.73 -57.81
N VAL A 658 -37.63 -43.47 -58.97
CA VAL A 658 -38.74 -43.94 -59.79
C VAL A 658 -39.59 -44.97 -59.01
N VAL A 659 -38.94 -45.92 -58.33
CA VAL A 659 -39.62 -46.90 -57.48
C VAL A 659 -40.38 -46.20 -56.37
N GLY A 660 -39.71 -45.28 -55.67
CA GLY A 660 -40.34 -44.48 -54.60
C GLY A 660 -41.55 -43.69 -55.10
N PHE A 661 -41.44 -43.08 -56.26
CA PHE A 661 -42.55 -42.37 -56.91
C PHE A 661 -43.71 -43.26 -57.27
N VAL A 662 -43.44 -44.49 -57.84
CA VAL A 662 -44.47 -45.49 -58.18
C VAL A 662 -45.16 -46.04 -56.90
N PHE A 663 -44.45 -46.16 -55.77
CA PHE A 663 -45.06 -46.61 -54.52
C PHE A 663 -45.80 -45.48 -53.77
N MET A 664 -45.59 -44.22 -54.13
CA MET A 664 -46.32 -43.07 -53.57
C MET A 664 -47.54 -42.65 -54.37
N MET A 665 -47.67 -43.13 -55.60
CA MET A 665 -48.89 -43.09 -56.38
C MET A 665 -49.78 -44.34 -56.14
#